data_93dd1da51f98ec0a68cbde2a6defb315
#
_entry.id   93dd1da51f98ec0a68cbde2a6defb315
#
_cell.length_a   1.000
_cell.length_b   1.000
_cell.length_c   1.000
_cell.angle_alpha   90.00
_cell.angle_beta   90.00
_cell.angle_gamma   90.00
#
_symmetry.space_group_name_H-M   'P 1'
#
loop_
_entity.id
_entity.type
_entity.pdbx_description
1 polymer ?
#
loop_
_entity_poly.entity_id
_entity_poly.type
_entity_poly.pdbx_seq_one_letter_code
_entity_poly.pdbx_strand_id
1 'polypeptide(L)'
;MKWIAFFIVLLGFAATASAQELTGRVVDAADGRPVAGAIVLAADSTGHQAGYTTSGADGTYRLRPRAGRHVARIEVSMMGYRTQRFDAARLPREIRLEAGAVTIREVEIRAPRLSLRGDTVSYNVASFTEAQDRTIADVLRKMPGIEVEKTGEIRYNGKAINRFYIDGLDMLDGRYSLATNNIAPQDVASVEVMENHQPIKALRDMIYSDRAALNLRLKKQARAHWTGTLRAAAGASTDEVLWNGSAFAMRIASGSQSMYNVKGENTGGDPTADLRQLSVDDLLNGGANRYATPEWFSTGLSEAPLDDRRTRMNRSLAASADNLWKLSDDYQLNAHVACAADRTQSDYAARTVRYLSDGERIEELGEQARLRNRQVTAQVRLQANTERVYLRERLAADLVWSDFRSLVSGTYPNRQQSAAPAFRVENDLDYIRRTGRHAMTVTSNMLWLTQPQQLDVVREGSAQRQQLDVGLLHMNHNAAWDVQAGRRWSFRLKGGVAGLLRDFESTLTGVATEAAHSDARFGYVGPYVQPAATFRSSRLRLTCELPAAWRHYWSGTQQADLPVWDSRIMARWEVSAYWALSASASTGQAAPDDSRIYPCVLLRDYRTLCAGTSSLEQAWHTTFSAAANYKNPLDGLFAYLMAWGSRNRLPLLATQRFEGDYLVGGWAEQTTNTSSWQLSAGISKNLDALHGQAGLDASFMNADAQMLQEGSRMPYRNRTLTLSPRINLRFARWINAEYRLNYRYTQLKIEGSGTSARHAADQRLTVSLSPTERLIIRLTGEHYYTQLSDTQSKHLLLADASVSWKIGERWELSATAANLLGETAYAYTLFDALSSSSCRYAIRPRDLYLGATWRF
;
A
#
# COMPACT_ATOMS: atom_id res chain seq x y z
N MET A 1 29.39 -10.99 -22.32
CA MET A 1 28.83 -11.45 -23.62
C MET A 1 28.18 -12.84 -23.60
N LYS A 2 28.41 -13.71 -22.59
CA LYS A 2 27.75 -15.06 -22.53
C LYS A 2 26.31 -15.06 -21.92
N TRP A 3 25.92 -13.99 -21.29
CA TRP A 3 24.57 -13.86 -20.69
C TRP A 3 23.49 -13.27 -21.60
N ILE A 4 23.91 -12.56 -22.64
CA ILE A 4 22.99 -12.00 -23.67
C ILE A 4 22.49 -13.09 -24.60
N ALA A 5 23.31 -14.13 -24.86
CA ALA A 5 22.92 -15.26 -25.67
C ALA A 5 21.87 -16.17 -25.01
N PHE A 6 21.84 -16.22 -23.67
CA PHE A 6 20.83 -17.00 -22.92
C PHE A 6 19.44 -16.32 -22.97
N PHE A 7 19.40 -15.00 -23.00
CA PHE A 7 18.14 -14.24 -23.12
C PHE A 7 17.56 -14.27 -24.54
N ILE A 8 18.39 -14.37 -25.56
CA ILE A 8 17.95 -14.47 -26.98
C ILE A 8 17.40 -15.87 -27.29
N VAL A 9 17.89 -16.92 -26.63
CA VAL A 9 17.39 -18.29 -26.80
C VAL A 9 16.03 -18.47 -26.11
N LEU A 10 15.73 -17.70 -25.04
CA LEU A 10 14.40 -17.72 -24.36
C LEU A 10 13.30 -16.99 -25.15
N LEU A 11 13.68 -16.09 -26.08
CA LEU A 11 12.75 -15.36 -26.95
C LEU A 11 12.47 -16.11 -28.28
N GLY A 12 13.21 -17.15 -28.59
CA GLY A 12 13.12 -17.91 -29.87
C GLY A 12 12.07 -19.02 -29.90
N PHE A 13 11.39 -19.36 -28.78
CA PHE A 13 10.34 -20.39 -28.72
C PHE A 13 8.92 -19.81 -28.64
N ALA A 14 8.61 -18.74 -29.37
CA ALA A 14 7.22 -18.47 -29.76
C ALA A 14 6.92 -19.30 -31.02
N ALA A 15 6.72 -20.62 -30.85
CA ALA A 15 6.13 -21.45 -31.87
C ALA A 15 4.76 -20.87 -32.24
N THR A 16 4.62 -20.34 -33.43
CA THR A 16 3.35 -19.99 -34.06
C THR A 16 2.55 -21.30 -34.22
N ALA A 17 1.77 -21.62 -33.21
CA ALA A 17 0.74 -22.65 -33.38
C ALA A 17 -0.30 -22.06 -34.33
N SER A 18 -0.24 -22.43 -35.59
CA SER A 18 -1.26 -22.13 -36.61
C SER A 18 -2.56 -22.78 -36.12
N ALA A 19 -3.50 -21.97 -35.66
CA ALA A 19 -4.84 -22.47 -35.31
C ALA A 19 -5.52 -22.97 -36.58
N GLN A 20 -5.71 -24.28 -36.71
CA GLN A 20 -6.39 -24.88 -37.83
C GLN A 20 -7.86 -24.43 -37.83
N GLU A 21 -8.26 -23.65 -38.83
CA GLU A 21 -9.62 -23.18 -39.01
C GLU A 21 -10.49 -24.34 -39.52
N LEU A 22 -11.55 -24.67 -38.81
CA LEU A 22 -12.53 -25.69 -39.19
C LEU A 22 -13.73 -25.02 -39.85
N THR A 23 -14.04 -25.41 -41.07
CA THR A 23 -15.13 -24.84 -41.86
C THR A 23 -16.05 -25.98 -42.35
N GLY A 24 -17.35 -25.69 -42.43
CA GLY A 24 -18.32 -26.63 -42.93
C GLY A 24 -19.69 -25.96 -43.10
N ARG A 25 -20.70 -26.79 -43.38
CA ARG A 25 -22.08 -26.37 -43.57
C ARG A 25 -23.03 -27.24 -42.73
N VAL A 26 -24.04 -26.63 -42.15
CA VAL A 26 -25.08 -27.32 -41.40
C VAL A 26 -26.38 -27.22 -42.16
N VAL A 27 -27.00 -28.37 -42.44
CA VAL A 27 -28.26 -28.45 -43.16
C VAL A 27 -29.28 -29.38 -42.46
N ASP A 28 -30.55 -29.21 -42.74
CA ASP A 28 -31.59 -30.07 -42.28
C ASP A 28 -31.50 -31.43 -43.00
N ALA A 29 -31.62 -32.53 -42.28
CA ALA A 29 -31.47 -33.89 -42.81
C ALA A 29 -32.66 -34.28 -43.72
N ALA A 30 -33.87 -33.71 -43.53
CA ALA A 30 -35.07 -34.04 -44.26
C ALA A 30 -35.19 -33.36 -45.62
N ASP A 31 -34.82 -32.04 -45.69
CA ASP A 31 -35.05 -31.24 -46.89
C ASP A 31 -33.76 -30.59 -47.46
N GLY A 32 -32.62 -30.74 -46.77
CA GLY A 32 -31.33 -30.17 -47.20
C GLY A 32 -31.21 -28.65 -47.08
N ARG A 33 -32.19 -27.98 -46.50
CA ARG A 33 -32.14 -26.52 -46.29
C ARG A 33 -31.05 -26.12 -45.28
N PRO A 34 -30.40 -24.96 -45.46
CA PRO A 34 -29.45 -24.51 -44.51
C PRO A 34 -30.05 -24.21 -43.13
N VAL A 35 -29.41 -24.70 -42.08
CA VAL A 35 -29.80 -24.42 -40.70
C VAL A 35 -28.97 -23.26 -40.20
N ALA A 36 -29.60 -22.08 -40.09
CA ALA A 36 -28.99 -20.89 -39.57
C ALA A 36 -28.97 -20.85 -38.05
N GLY A 37 -27.92 -20.38 -37.42
CA GLY A 37 -27.79 -20.23 -35.96
C GLY A 37 -27.49 -21.53 -35.21
N ALA A 38 -27.15 -22.62 -35.90
CA ALA A 38 -26.70 -23.84 -35.23
C ALA A 38 -25.35 -23.59 -34.53
N ILE A 39 -25.30 -23.97 -33.27
CA ILE A 39 -24.09 -23.80 -32.43
C ILE A 39 -23.15 -24.96 -32.77
N VAL A 40 -21.92 -24.60 -33.19
CA VAL A 40 -20.81 -25.52 -33.41
C VAL A 40 -19.79 -25.34 -32.31
N LEU A 41 -19.70 -26.29 -31.39
CA LEU A 41 -18.84 -26.25 -30.22
C LEU A 41 -17.65 -27.19 -30.37
N ALA A 42 -16.45 -26.71 -30.16
CA ALA A 42 -15.24 -27.53 -30.12
C ALA A 42 -14.83 -27.82 -28.70
N ALA A 43 -14.51 -29.07 -28.38
CA ALA A 43 -14.00 -29.49 -27.09
C ALA A 43 -12.67 -30.23 -27.25
N ASP A 44 -11.79 -30.14 -26.26
CA ASP A 44 -10.55 -30.90 -26.19
C ASP A 44 -10.79 -32.34 -25.67
N SER A 45 -9.75 -33.16 -25.59
CA SER A 45 -9.83 -34.55 -25.12
C SER A 45 -10.34 -34.70 -23.68
N THR A 46 -10.26 -33.61 -22.87
CA THR A 46 -10.74 -33.57 -21.49
C THR A 46 -12.17 -33.03 -21.37
N GLY A 47 -12.80 -32.66 -22.49
CA GLY A 47 -14.14 -32.09 -22.51
C GLY A 47 -14.26 -30.61 -22.29
N HIS A 48 -13.14 -29.88 -22.15
CA HIS A 48 -13.17 -28.43 -22.04
C HIS A 48 -13.37 -27.77 -23.40
N GLN A 49 -14.08 -26.63 -23.38
CA GLN A 49 -14.38 -25.87 -24.58
C GLN A 49 -13.11 -25.28 -25.21
N ALA A 50 -12.79 -25.68 -26.44
CA ALA A 50 -11.69 -25.21 -27.24
C ALA A 50 -12.08 -24.06 -28.18
N GLY A 51 -13.37 -23.87 -28.48
CA GLY A 51 -13.91 -22.81 -29.31
C GLY A 51 -15.38 -23.03 -29.61
N TYR A 52 -16.08 -22.02 -30.13
CA TYR A 52 -17.44 -22.16 -30.66
C TYR A 52 -17.70 -21.15 -31.76
N THR A 53 -18.67 -21.42 -32.58
CA THR A 53 -19.20 -20.51 -33.61
C THR A 53 -20.68 -20.86 -33.85
N THR A 54 -21.34 -20.05 -34.66
CA THR A 54 -22.70 -20.34 -35.14
C THR A 54 -22.74 -20.37 -36.64
N SER A 55 -23.62 -21.18 -37.23
CA SER A 55 -23.85 -21.22 -38.68
C SER A 55 -24.52 -19.93 -39.15
N GLY A 56 -24.10 -19.41 -40.31
CA GLY A 56 -24.70 -18.29 -41.00
C GLY A 56 -26.07 -18.59 -41.62
N ALA A 57 -26.70 -17.58 -42.26
CA ALA A 57 -27.99 -17.75 -42.93
C ALA A 57 -27.97 -18.79 -44.08
N ASP A 58 -26.80 -19.04 -44.68
CA ASP A 58 -26.54 -20.03 -45.70
C ASP A 58 -26.13 -21.43 -45.14
N GLY A 59 -26.15 -21.55 -43.80
CA GLY A 59 -25.73 -22.73 -43.05
C GLY A 59 -24.23 -22.90 -42.92
N THR A 60 -23.40 -22.06 -43.49
CA THR A 60 -21.94 -22.14 -43.38
C THR A 60 -21.44 -21.73 -42.00
N TYR A 61 -20.36 -22.36 -41.51
CA TYR A 61 -19.72 -21.97 -40.26
C TYR A 61 -18.19 -21.94 -40.42
N ARG A 62 -17.55 -21.12 -39.61
CA ARG A 62 -16.10 -21.06 -39.46
C ARG A 62 -15.76 -21.05 -37.98
N LEU A 63 -15.07 -22.10 -37.55
CA LEU A 63 -14.65 -22.26 -36.17
C LEU A 63 -13.14 -22.06 -36.07
N ARG A 64 -12.72 -21.11 -35.25
CA ARG A 64 -11.34 -20.92 -34.90
C ARG A 64 -11.10 -21.37 -33.46
N PRO A 65 -10.41 -22.49 -33.27
CA PRO A 65 -10.05 -22.94 -31.94
C PRO A 65 -9.12 -21.92 -31.25
N ARG A 66 -9.18 -21.87 -29.94
CA ARG A 66 -8.26 -21.07 -29.13
C ARG A 66 -6.82 -21.55 -29.31
N ALA A 67 -5.87 -20.63 -29.44
CA ALA A 67 -4.46 -20.94 -29.62
C ALA A 67 -3.95 -21.87 -28.51
N GLY A 68 -3.22 -22.92 -28.89
CA GLY A 68 -2.69 -23.91 -27.94
C GLY A 68 -3.67 -25.00 -27.48
N ARG A 69 -4.92 -25.04 -27.98
CA ARG A 69 -5.88 -26.11 -27.67
C ARG A 69 -6.07 -27.06 -28.85
N HIS A 70 -5.88 -28.33 -28.60
CA HIS A 70 -6.18 -29.40 -29.58
C HIS A 70 -7.68 -29.73 -29.53
N VAL A 71 -8.38 -29.61 -30.67
CA VAL A 71 -9.79 -29.99 -30.78
C VAL A 71 -9.90 -31.50 -30.96
N ALA A 72 -10.52 -32.18 -30.03
CA ALA A 72 -10.79 -33.62 -30.09
C ALA A 72 -12.21 -33.92 -30.56
N ARG A 73 -13.21 -33.13 -30.19
CA ARG A 73 -14.62 -33.31 -30.52
C ARG A 73 -15.27 -32.03 -31.01
N ILE A 74 -16.21 -32.17 -31.89
CA ILE A 74 -17.14 -31.14 -32.34
C ILE A 74 -18.57 -31.56 -31.97
N GLU A 75 -19.26 -30.69 -31.31
CA GLU A 75 -20.70 -30.87 -31.03
C GLU A 75 -21.49 -29.82 -31.80
N VAL A 76 -22.52 -30.27 -32.53
CA VAL A 76 -23.36 -29.34 -33.27
C VAL A 76 -24.79 -29.46 -32.73
N SER A 77 -25.35 -28.36 -32.33
CA SER A 77 -26.68 -28.30 -31.71
C SER A 77 -27.51 -27.12 -32.24
N MET A 78 -28.79 -27.34 -32.36
CA MET A 78 -29.77 -26.32 -32.71
C MET A 78 -31.10 -26.63 -32.03
N MET A 79 -31.81 -25.58 -31.59
CA MET A 79 -33.14 -25.76 -31.01
C MET A 79 -34.08 -26.43 -32.02
N GLY A 80 -34.75 -27.54 -31.62
CA GLY A 80 -35.59 -28.33 -32.48
C GLY A 80 -34.87 -29.44 -33.25
N TYR A 81 -33.56 -29.60 -33.06
CA TYR A 81 -32.77 -30.66 -33.72
C TYR A 81 -32.03 -31.53 -32.70
N ARG A 82 -31.75 -32.78 -33.05
CA ARG A 82 -30.90 -33.66 -32.25
C ARG A 82 -29.46 -33.19 -32.30
N THR A 83 -28.86 -33.04 -31.15
CA THR A 83 -27.42 -32.70 -31.03
C THR A 83 -26.57 -33.83 -31.62
N GLN A 84 -25.66 -33.50 -32.51
CA GLN A 84 -24.72 -34.45 -33.10
C GLN A 84 -23.29 -34.18 -32.62
N ARG A 85 -22.53 -35.26 -32.45
CA ARG A 85 -21.14 -35.22 -31.98
C ARG A 85 -20.26 -35.92 -32.96
N PHE A 86 -19.15 -35.27 -33.31
CA PHE A 86 -18.18 -35.75 -34.26
C PHE A 86 -16.80 -35.77 -33.66
N ASP A 87 -15.97 -36.71 -34.05
CA ASP A 87 -14.52 -36.59 -33.82
C ASP A 87 -13.95 -35.50 -34.75
N ALA A 88 -13.13 -34.62 -34.24
CA ALA A 88 -12.57 -33.49 -35.02
C ALA A 88 -11.78 -33.98 -36.27
N ALA A 89 -11.14 -35.15 -36.18
CA ALA A 89 -10.40 -35.75 -37.29
C ALA A 89 -11.30 -36.31 -38.40
N ARG A 90 -12.61 -36.52 -38.13
CA ARG A 90 -13.61 -37.13 -39.05
C ARG A 90 -14.80 -36.20 -39.26
N LEU A 91 -14.62 -34.89 -39.10
CA LEU A 91 -15.70 -33.91 -39.25
C LEU A 91 -16.16 -33.82 -40.72
N PRO A 92 -17.44 -34.14 -41.04
CA PRO A 92 -17.97 -34.02 -42.39
C PRO A 92 -18.08 -32.54 -42.79
N ARG A 93 -17.86 -32.24 -44.06
CA ARG A 93 -18.00 -30.88 -44.61
C ARG A 93 -19.45 -30.40 -44.58
N GLU A 94 -20.41 -31.32 -44.66
CA GLU A 94 -21.84 -31.06 -44.53
C GLU A 94 -22.39 -31.88 -43.36
N ILE A 95 -22.94 -31.18 -42.36
CA ILE A 95 -23.52 -31.79 -41.16
C ILE A 95 -25.04 -31.71 -41.31
N ARG A 96 -25.70 -32.87 -41.32
CA ARG A 96 -27.15 -33.01 -41.49
C ARG A 96 -27.76 -33.20 -40.12
N LEU A 97 -28.51 -32.21 -39.65
CA LEU A 97 -29.21 -32.28 -38.36
C LEU A 97 -30.60 -32.88 -38.54
N GLU A 98 -30.94 -33.86 -37.72
CA GLU A 98 -32.27 -34.47 -37.68
C GLU A 98 -33.17 -33.68 -36.74
N ALA A 99 -34.39 -33.32 -37.15
CA ALA A 99 -35.39 -32.73 -36.29
C ALA A 99 -35.70 -33.63 -35.09
N GLY A 100 -35.76 -33.11 -33.90
CA GLY A 100 -36.02 -33.89 -32.69
C GLY A 100 -36.27 -32.99 -31.48
N ALA A 101 -37.12 -33.47 -30.58
CA ALA A 101 -37.32 -32.79 -29.30
C ALA A 101 -36.03 -32.80 -28.50
N VAL A 102 -35.43 -31.65 -28.30
CA VAL A 102 -34.26 -31.49 -27.46
C VAL A 102 -34.69 -31.19 -26.03
N THR A 103 -34.42 -32.12 -25.14
CA THR A 103 -34.50 -31.82 -23.70
C THR A 103 -33.37 -30.85 -23.39
N ILE A 104 -33.70 -29.57 -23.19
CA ILE A 104 -32.72 -28.56 -22.76
C ILE A 104 -32.27 -28.97 -21.36
N ARG A 105 -31.07 -29.50 -21.23
CA ARG A 105 -30.43 -29.57 -19.91
C ARG A 105 -30.22 -28.14 -19.46
N GLU A 106 -30.66 -27.84 -18.27
CA GLU A 106 -30.38 -26.58 -17.59
C GLU A 106 -28.86 -26.33 -17.65
N VAL A 107 -28.44 -25.34 -18.43
CA VAL A 107 -27.06 -24.92 -18.46
C VAL A 107 -26.87 -24.04 -17.23
N GLU A 108 -26.35 -24.63 -16.19
CA GLU A 108 -25.90 -23.87 -15.02
C GLU A 108 -24.75 -22.92 -15.47
N ILE A 109 -25.09 -21.69 -15.83
CA ILE A 109 -24.10 -20.66 -16.15
C ILE A 109 -23.47 -20.25 -14.83
N ARG A 110 -22.39 -20.92 -14.46
CA ARG A 110 -21.53 -20.43 -13.35
C ARG A 110 -20.88 -19.14 -13.80
N ALA A 111 -21.15 -18.07 -13.07
CA ALA A 111 -20.49 -16.81 -13.32
C ALA A 111 -18.97 -17.01 -13.38
N PRO A 112 -18.29 -16.49 -14.41
CA PRO A 112 -16.85 -16.67 -14.52
C PRO A 112 -16.14 -16.12 -13.28
N ARG A 113 -15.07 -16.77 -12.88
CA ARG A 113 -14.25 -16.39 -11.73
C ARG A 113 -13.72 -14.96 -11.86
N LEU A 114 -13.32 -14.60 -13.10
CA LEU A 114 -12.91 -13.28 -13.53
C LEU A 114 -13.62 -12.91 -14.83
N SER A 115 -14.00 -11.65 -14.97
CA SER A 115 -14.51 -11.10 -16.23
C SER A 115 -13.86 -9.75 -16.49
N LEU A 116 -13.67 -9.43 -17.78
CA LEU A 116 -13.13 -8.16 -18.23
C LEU A 116 -14.19 -7.43 -19.05
N ARG A 117 -14.48 -6.18 -18.66
CA ARG A 117 -15.39 -5.30 -19.40
C ARG A 117 -14.73 -3.92 -19.57
N GLY A 118 -14.23 -3.62 -20.76
CA GLY A 118 -13.43 -2.42 -21.00
C GLY A 118 -12.19 -2.41 -20.08
N ASP A 119 -12.02 -1.35 -19.31
CA ASP A 119 -10.92 -1.18 -18.35
C ASP A 119 -11.27 -1.71 -16.94
N THR A 120 -12.33 -2.51 -16.80
CA THR A 120 -12.75 -3.05 -15.50
C THR A 120 -12.58 -4.55 -15.44
N VAL A 121 -11.75 -5.02 -14.50
CA VAL A 121 -11.61 -6.44 -14.13
C VAL A 121 -12.54 -6.71 -12.96
N SER A 122 -13.49 -7.63 -13.13
CA SER A 122 -14.43 -8.01 -12.09
C SER A 122 -14.14 -9.42 -11.59
N TYR A 123 -13.98 -9.54 -10.27
CA TYR A 123 -13.73 -10.77 -9.54
C TYR A 123 -15.02 -11.21 -8.85
N ASN A 124 -15.48 -12.43 -9.09
CA ASN A 124 -16.60 -13.01 -8.35
C ASN A 124 -16.11 -13.43 -6.96
N VAL A 125 -16.56 -12.75 -5.91
CA VAL A 125 -16.09 -12.97 -4.53
C VAL A 125 -16.32 -14.42 -4.10
N ALA A 126 -17.46 -15.03 -4.40
CA ALA A 126 -17.76 -16.40 -4.01
C ALA A 126 -16.75 -17.43 -4.56
N SER A 127 -16.11 -17.13 -5.71
CA SER A 127 -15.10 -18.01 -6.33
C SER A 127 -13.73 -17.96 -5.66
N PHE A 128 -13.49 -16.97 -4.80
CA PHE A 128 -12.24 -16.79 -4.06
C PHE A 128 -12.42 -16.96 -2.55
N THR A 129 -13.68 -17.00 -2.08
CA THR A 129 -14.00 -17.16 -0.66
C THR A 129 -13.82 -18.60 -0.22
N GLU A 130 -13.18 -18.77 0.92
CA GLU A 130 -13.00 -20.06 1.60
C GLU A 130 -13.63 -20.02 3.00
N ALA A 131 -13.82 -21.18 3.60
CA ALA A 131 -14.53 -21.32 4.88
C ALA A 131 -13.88 -20.53 6.03
N GLN A 132 -12.56 -20.36 5.98
CA GLN A 132 -11.77 -19.62 6.96
C GLN A 132 -11.79 -18.09 6.80
N ASP A 133 -12.26 -17.56 5.68
CA ASP A 133 -12.28 -16.11 5.44
C ASP A 133 -13.37 -15.45 6.31
N ARG A 134 -12.99 -14.40 6.97
CA ARG A 134 -13.86 -13.63 7.87
C ARG A 134 -14.19 -12.25 7.33
N THR A 135 -13.27 -11.69 6.55
CA THR A 135 -13.33 -10.33 6.04
C THR A 135 -13.05 -10.31 4.55
N ILE A 136 -13.48 -9.25 3.88
CA ILE A 136 -13.18 -9.12 2.45
C ILE A 136 -11.68 -8.97 2.20
N ALA A 137 -10.89 -8.46 3.17
CA ALA A 137 -9.43 -8.41 3.08
C ALA A 137 -8.82 -9.81 2.92
N ASP A 138 -9.37 -10.84 3.57
CA ASP A 138 -8.89 -12.21 3.45
C ASP A 138 -9.09 -12.75 2.03
N VAL A 139 -10.18 -12.36 1.39
CA VAL A 139 -10.50 -12.75 0.02
C VAL A 139 -9.68 -11.96 -1.00
N LEU A 140 -9.49 -10.64 -0.79
CA LEU A 140 -8.69 -9.80 -1.66
C LEU A 140 -7.25 -10.30 -1.79
N ARG A 141 -6.64 -10.81 -0.71
CA ARG A 141 -5.27 -11.40 -0.72
C ARG A 141 -5.14 -12.60 -1.64
N LYS A 142 -6.26 -13.23 -2.03
CA LYS A 142 -6.32 -14.41 -2.91
C LYS A 142 -6.66 -14.07 -4.35
N MET A 143 -6.98 -12.80 -4.64
CA MET A 143 -7.33 -12.34 -5.98
C MET A 143 -6.06 -12.00 -6.77
N PRO A 144 -5.86 -12.58 -7.96
CA PRO A 144 -4.67 -12.32 -8.77
C PRO A 144 -4.51 -10.84 -9.10
N GLY A 145 -3.27 -10.33 -9.03
CA GLY A 145 -2.94 -8.94 -9.29
C GLY A 145 -3.27 -7.98 -8.14
N ILE A 146 -3.99 -8.45 -7.10
CA ILE A 146 -4.27 -7.66 -5.90
C ILE A 146 -3.32 -8.09 -4.79
N GLU A 147 -2.74 -7.10 -4.14
CA GLU A 147 -1.89 -7.26 -2.96
C GLU A 147 -2.47 -6.43 -1.83
N VAL A 148 -2.51 -6.98 -0.63
CA VAL A 148 -2.92 -6.28 0.58
C VAL A 148 -1.75 -6.31 1.55
N GLU A 149 -1.10 -5.18 1.70
CA GLU A 149 0.06 -4.99 2.55
C GLU A 149 -0.28 -5.16 4.04
N LYS A 150 0.73 -5.28 4.90
CA LYS A 150 0.54 -5.33 6.37
C LYS A 150 -0.14 -4.07 6.90
N THR A 151 0.13 -2.93 6.29
CA THR A 151 -0.49 -1.65 6.61
C THR A 151 -1.98 -1.58 6.25
N GLY A 152 -2.49 -2.54 5.47
CA GLY A 152 -3.82 -2.54 4.87
C GLY A 152 -3.87 -1.85 3.50
N GLU A 153 -2.76 -1.29 3.01
CA GLU A 153 -2.69 -0.71 1.66
C GLU A 153 -2.97 -1.77 0.60
N ILE A 154 -3.87 -1.43 -0.31
CA ILE A 154 -4.20 -2.29 -1.46
C ILE A 154 -3.42 -1.81 -2.67
N ARG A 155 -2.71 -2.74 -3.30
CA ARG A 155 -2.02 -2.52 -4.57
C ARG A 155 -2.63 -3.40 -5.66
N TYR A 156 -2.64 -2.86 -6.85
CA TYR A 156 -2.99 -3.60 -8.05
C TYR A 156 -1.83 -3.54 -9.04
N ASN A 157 -1.30 -4.72 -9.41
CA ASN A 157 -0.10 -4.85 -10.23
C ASN A 157 1.07 -4.00 -9.71
N GLY A 158 1.35 -4.08 -8.40
CA GLY A 158 2.43 -3.37 -7.71
C GLY A 158 2.18 -1.88 -7.47
N LYS A 159 1.07 -1.30 -7.94
CA LYS A 159 0.72 0.12 -7.73
C LYS A 159 -0.43 0.26 -6.74
N ALA A 160 -0.30 1.15 -5.76
CA ALA A 160 -1.38 1.46 -4.84
C ALA A 160 -2.62 1.99 -5.58
N ILE A 161 -3.80 1.56 -5.14
CA ILE A 161 -5.08 2.04 -5.71
C ILE A 161 -5.29 3.52 -5.38
N ASN A 162 -5.99 4.24 -6.28
CA ASN A 162 -6.27 5.66 -6.05
C ASN A 162 -7.59 5.91 -5.33
N ARG A 163 -8.59 5.04 -5.48
CA ARG A 163 -9.90 5.16 -4.82
C ARG A 163 -10.44 3.79 -4.43
N PHE A 164 -11.26 3.81 -3.37
CA PHE A 164 -12.00 2.66 -2.90
C PHE A 164 -13.48 3.01 -2.76
N TYR A 165 -14.32 2.29 -3.48
CA TYR A 165 -15.75 2.52 -3.53
C TYR A 165 -16.53 1.37 -2.88
N ILE A 166 -17.69 1.69 -2.34
CA ILE A 166 -18.72 0.72 -1.95
C ILE A 166 -19.99 1.07 -2.71
N ASP A 167 -20.43 0.16 -3.59
CA ASP A 167 -21.52 0.41 -4.55
C ASP A 167 -21.40 1.72 -5.33
N GLY A 168 -20.15 2.10 -5.69
CA GLY A 168 -19.84 3.26 -6.50
C GLY A 168 -19.69 4.58 -5.75
N LEU A 169 -19.81 4.60 -4.43
CA LEU A 169 -19.63 5.80 -3.60
C LEU A 169 -18.34 5.69 -2.75
N ASP A 170 -17.61 6.80 -2.64
CA ASP A 170 -16.40 6.92 -1.83
C ASP A 170 -16.74 7.52 -0.46
N MET A 171 -17.18 6.67 0.47
CA MET A 171 -17.51 7.09 1.83
C MET A 171 -16.26 7.31 2.69
N LEU A 172 -15.24 6.48 2.52
CA LEU A 172 -14.14 6.33 3.48
C LEU A 172 -12.96 7.24 3.23
N ASP A 173 -12.89 7.88 2.07
CA ASP A 173 -11.83 8.84 1.71
C ASP A 173 -10.41 8.32 2.00
N GLY A 174 -10.13 7.09 1.53
CA GLY A 174 -8.84 6.42 1.72
C GLY A 174 -8.70 5.58 2.99
N ARG A 175 -9.62 5.62 3.94
CA ARG A 175 -9.63 4.76 5.15
C ARG A 175 -10.28 3.40 4.88
N TYR A 176 -10.02 2.81 3.73
CA TYR A 176 -10.71 1.61 3.28
C TYR A 176 -10.37 0.34 4.08
N SER A 177 -9.33 0.36 4.93
CA SER A 177 -9.08 -0.72 5.89
C SER A 177 -10.26 -0.95 6.82
N LEU A 178 -11.01 0.11 7.17
CA LEU A 178 -12.24 0.00 7.94
C LEU A 178 -13.26 -0.92 7.24
N ALA A 179 -13.45 -0.78 5.93
CA ALA A 179 -14.34 -1.64 5.17
C ALA A 179 -13.74 -3.04 4.97
N THR A 180 -12.49 -3.12 4.53
CA THR A 180 -11.89 -4.41 4.15
C THR A 180 -11.69 -5.35 5.33
N ASN A 181 -11.44 -4.84 6.52
CA ASN A 181 -11.26 -5.62 7.74
C ASN A 181 -12.56 -5.97 8.47
N ASN A 182 -13.70 -5.38 8.09
CA ASN A 182 -14.94 -5.54 8.83
C ASN A 182 -16.12 -6.04 7.98
N ILE A 183 -16.13 -5.82 6.66
CA ILE A 183 -17.18 -6.34 5.78
C ILE A 183 -16.97 -7.84 5.57
N ALA A 184 -18.03 -8.61 5.79
CA ALA A 184 -18.02 -10.05 5.60
C ALA A 184 -18.04 -10.40 4.08
N PRO A 185 -17.30 -11.43 3.62
CA PRO A 185 -17.28 -11.83 2.22
C PRO A 185 -18.67 -12.20 1.65
N GLN A 186 -19.55 -12.75 2.49
CA GLN A 186 -20.90 -13.12 2.09
C GLN A 186 -21.79 -11.92 1.69
N ASP A 187 -21.44 -10.71 2.12
CA ASP A 187 -22.19 -9.49 1.79
C ASP A 187 -21.74 -8.88 0.46
N VAL A 188 -20.60 -9.31 -0.08
CA VAL A 188 -20.02 -8.80 -1.31
C VAL A 188 -20.29 -9.78 -2.47
N ALA A 189 -20.81 -9.27 -3.58
CA ALA A 189 -21.05 -10.05 -4.79
C ALA A 189 -19.79 -10.11 -5.66
N SER A 190 -19.16 -8.96 -5.92
CA SER A 190 -17.97 -8.87 -6.74
C SER A 190 -17.05 -7.73 -6.28
N VAL A 191 -15.77 -7.87 -6.63
CA VAL A 191 -14.78 -6.81 -6.54
C VAL A 191 -14.46 -6.37 -7.95
N GLU A 192 -14.69 -5.10 -8.24
CA GLU A 192 -14.39 -4.49 -9.53
C GLU A 192 -13.10 -3.67 -9.40
N VAL A 193 -12.11 -3.97 -10.21
CA VAL A 193 -10.88 -3.16 -10.34
C VAL A 193 -11.01 -2.36 -11.63
N MET A 194 -11.18 -1.05 -11.48
CA MET A 194 -11.26 -0.10 -12.59
C MET A 194 -9.86 0.40 -12.88
N GLU A 195 -9.27 -0.08 -13.96
CA GLU A 195 -7.92 0.35 -14.40
C GLU A 195 -7.98 1.76 -15.00
N ASN A 196 -6.86 2.48 -14.93
CA ASN A 196 -6.74 3.84 -15.47
C ASN A 196 -7.82 4.80 -14.95
N HIS A 197 -8.19 4.62 -13.68
CA HIS A 197 -9.33 5.32 -13.11
C HIS A 197 -9.06 6.80 -12.88
N GLN A 198 -9.86 7.67 -13.57
CA GLN A 198 -9.92 9.10 -13.29
C GLN A 198 -11.14 9.37 -12.39
N PRO A 199 -10.94 9.71 -11.09
CA PRO A 199 -12.05 9.88 -10.16
C PRO A 199 -12.89 11.13 -10.43
N ILE A 200 -12.34 12.13 -11.11
CA ILE A 200 -13.01 13.39 -11.42
C ILE A 200 -13.65 13.31 -12.80
N LYS A 201 -14.99 13.22 -12.86
CA LYS A 201 -15.73 13.05 -14.12
C LYS A 201 -15.47 14.19 -15.10
N ALA A 202 -15.40 15.44 -14.62
CA ALA A 202 -15.13 16.62 -15.45
C ALA A 202 -13.76 16.56 -16.17
N LEU A 203 -12.80 15.77 -15.67
CA LEU A 203 -11.46 15.62 -16.22
C LEU A 203 -11.23 14.29 -16.95
N ARG A 204 -12.22 13.41 -17.04
CA ARG A 204 -12.07 12.02 -17.48
C ARG A 204 -11.33 11.87 -18.81
N ASP A 205 -11.59 12.70 -19.80
CA ASP A 205 -10.94 12.61 -21.11
C ASP A 205 -9.78 13.60 -21.28
N MET A 206 -9.54 14.45 -20.30
CA MET A 206 -8.54 15.51 -20.34
C MET A 206 -7.26 15.12 -19.61
N ILE A 207 -7.41 14.57 -18.40
CA ILE A 207 -6.28 14.16 -17.55
C ILE A 207 -6.36 12.67 -17.29
N TYR A 208 -5.25 12.02 -17.41
CA TYR A 208 -5.14 10.59 -17.25
C TYR A 208 -4.63 10.19 -15.86
N SER A 209 -5.16 9.09 -15.37
CA SER A 209 -4.63 8.36 -14.21
C SER A 209 -4.10 7.00 -14.67
N ASP A 210 -2.93 6.59 -14.22
CA ASP A 210 -2.35 5.26 -14.45
C ASP A 210 -2.61 4.31 -13.28
N ARG A 211 -3.47 4.72 -12.35
CA ARG A 211 -3.84 3.97 -11.15
C ARG A 211 -5.18 3.31 -11.30
N ALA A 212 -5.36 2.24 -10.54
CA ALA A 212 -6.64 1.57 -10.46
C ALA A 212 -7.47 2.07 -9.28
N ALA A 213 -8.79 1.99 -9.39
CA ALA A 213 -9.70 2.07 -8.26
C ALA A 213 -10.35 0.70 -8.01
N LEU A 214 -10.73 0.45 -6.78
CA LEU A 214 -11.42 -0.75 -6.37
C LEU A 214 -12.85 -0.42 -5.94
N ASN A 215 -13.83 -1.20 -6.39
CA ASN A 215 -15.22 -1.05 -6.02
C ASN A 215 -15.78 -2.37 -5.48
N LEU A 216 -16.28 -2.37 -4.26
CA LEU A 216 -17.04 -3.48 -3.69
C LEU A 216 -18.50 -3.36 -4.13
N ARG A 217 -18.98 -4.37 -4.86
CA ARG A 217 -20.42 -4.51 -5.17
C ARG A 217 -21.07 -5.38 -4.12
N LEU A 218 -21.98 -4.81 -3.36
CA LEU A 218 -22.72 -5.53 -2.35
C LEU A 218 -23.85 -6.38 -2.99
N LYS A 219 -24.16 -7.50 -2.34
CA LYS A 219 -25.36 -8.29 -2.68
C LYS A 219 -26.63 -7.52 -2.33
N LYS A 220 -27.72 -7.79 -3.05
CA LYS A 220 -29.00 -7.10 -2.84
C LYS A 220 -29.49 -7.17 -1.38
N GLN A 221 -29.29 -8.30 -0.72
CA GLN A 221 -29.67 -8.52 0.68
C GLN A 221 -28.87 -7.73 1.70
N ALA A 222 -27.66 -7.27 1.35
CA ALA A 222 -26.81 -6.44 2.23
C ALA A 222 -27.07 -4.94 2.04
N ARG A 223 -27.89 -4.57 1.06
CA ARG A 223 -28.23 -3.17 0.77
C ARG A 223 -29.42 -2.70 1.58
N ALA A 224 -29.37 -1.44 2.03
CA ALA A 224 -30.42 -0.74 2.77
C ALA A 224 -30.76 -1.31 4.17
N HIS A 225 -30.16 -2.40 4.58
CA HIS A 225 -30.31 -2.98 5.91
C HIS A 225 -29.06 -2.68 6.77
N TRP A 226 -29.24 -2.71 8.06
CA TRP A 226 -28.11 -2.76 8.98
C TRP A 226 -27.52 -4.15 8.97
N THR A 227 -26.23 -4.21 8.68
CA THR A 227 -25.44 -5.43 8.81
C THR A 227 -24.26 -5.13 9.73
N GLY A 228 -23.83 -6.13 10.46
CA GLY A 228 -22.74 -5.88 11.38
C GLY A 228 -22.22 -7.10 12.10
N THR A 229 -21.23 -6.87 12.93
CA THR A 229 -20.56 -7.91 13.68
C THR A 229 -20.26 -7.41 15.09
N LEU A 230 -20.67 -8.16 16.09
CA LEU A 230 -20.22 -8.01 17.47
C LEU A 230 -19.27 -9.15 17.78
N ARG A 231 -18.12 -8.84 18.36
CA ARG A 231 -17.13 -9.82 18.82
C ARG A 231 -16.73 -9.50 20.25
N ALA A 232 -16.67 -10.52 21.07
CA ALA A 232 -16.10 -10.43 22.41
C ALA A 232 -15.23 -11.66 22.65
N ALA A 233 -14.06 -11.46 23.26
CA ALA A 233 -13.18 -12.54 23.66
C ALA A 233 -12.53 -12.20 25.00
N ALA A 234 -12.35 -13.21 25.83
CA ALA A 234 -11.66 -13.12 27.10
C ALA A 234 -10.74 -14.32 27.30
N GLY A 235 -9.68 -14.12 28.06
CA GLY A 235 -8.66 -15.15 28.27
C GLY A 235 -7.60 -14.77 29.27
N ALA A 236 -6.49 -15.46 29.21
CA ALA A 236 -5.36 -15.26 30.08
C ALA A 236 -4.04 -15.42 29.32
N SER A 237 -3.07 -14.62 29.71
CA SER A 237 -1.67 -14.75 29.42
C SER A 237 -0.94 -15.19 30.69
N THR A 238 0.37 -15.37 30.63
CA THR A 238 1.16 -15.65 31.85
C THR A 238 1.05 -14.53 32.89
N ASP A 239 0.89 -13.29 32.45
CA ASP A 239 1.05 -12.09 33.30
C ASP A 239 -0.20 -11.21 33.39
N GLU A 240 -1.21 -11.44 32.53
CA GLU A 240 -2.40 -10.59 32.51
C GLU A 240 -3.67 -11.29 32.01
N VAL A 241 -4.82 -10.74 32.38
CA VAL A 241 -6.12 -11.10 31.80
C VAL A 241 -6.23 -10.47 30.41
N LEU A 242 -6.54 -11.31 29.43
CA LEU A 242 -6.72 -10.89 28.05
C LEU A 242 -8.18 -10.55 27.77
N TRP A 243 -8.38 -9.53 26.95
CA TRP A 243 -9.69 -9.16 26.43
C TRP A 243 -9.59 -8.58 25.02
N ASN A 244 -10.59 -8.86 24.20
CA ASN A 244 -10.74 -8.30 22.87
C ASN A 244 -12.24 -8.11 22.61
N GLY A 245 -12.64 -6.89 22.24
CA GLY A 245 -14.01 -6.55 21.91
C GLY A 245 -14.07 -5.72 20.65
N SER A 246 -15.04 -6.00 19.78
CA SER A 246 -15.33 -5.13 18.65
C SER A 246 -16.82 -5.11 18.32
N ALA A 247 -17.30 -3.94 17.91
CA ALA A 247 -18.62 -3.72 17.39
C ALA A 247 -18.51 -2.97 16.06
N PHE A 248 -18.97 -3.58 15.00
CA PHE A 248 -19.03 -2.98 13.68
C PHE A 248 -20.45 -3.03 13.16
N ALA A 249 -20.94 -1.92 12.63
CA ALA A 249 -22.23 -1.84 11.97
C ALA A 249 -22.15 -0.96 10.74
N MET A 250 -22.78 -1.39 9.65
CA MET A 250 -22.89 -0.61 8.42
C MET A 250 -24.30 -0.65 7.86
N ARG A 251 -24.67 0.41 7.15
CA ARG A 251 -25.87 0.53 6.35
C ARG A 251 -25.55 1.25 5.06
N ILE A 252 -25.72 0.56 3.94
CA ILE A 252 -25.45 1.08 2.60
C ILE A 252 -26.78 1.20 1.87
N ALA A 253 -27.32 2.41 1.75
CA ALA A 253 -28.54 2.73 1.02
C ALA A 253 -28.24 3.71 -0.12
N SER A 254 -29.19 3.89 -1.05
CA SER A 254 -29.00 4.72 -2.23
C SER A 254 -28.81 6.22 -1.91
N GLY A 255 -29.38 6.70 -0.82
CA GLY A 255 -29.29 8.10 -0.37
C GLY A 255 -28.34 8.34 0.79
N SER A 256 -27.89 7.30 1.47
CA SER A 256 -26.97 7.42 2.60
C SER A 256 -26.19 6.15 2.86
N GLN A 257 -24.95 6.32 3.28
CA GLN A 257 -24.10 5.25 3.77
C GLN A 257 -23.62 5.60 5.18
N SER A 258 -23.63 4.65 6.08
CA SER A 258 -23.18 4.81 7.45
C SER A 258 -22.35 3.61 7.87
N MET A 259 -21.27 3.87 8.60
CA MET A 259 -20.38 2.85 9.13
C MET A 259 -19.89 3.27 10.50
N TYR A 260 -20.08 2.41 11.47
CA TYR A 260 -19.67 2.62 12.86
C TYR A 260 -18.78 1.48 13.30
N ASN A 261 -17.69 1.80 13.95
CA ASN A 261 -16.73 0.82 14.43
C ASN A 261 -16.23 1.20 15.82
N VAL A 262 -16.22 0.24 16.71
CA VAL A 262 -15.57 0.34 18.03
C VAL A 262 -14.76 -0.92 18.25
N LYS A 263 -13.49 -0.78 18.58
CA LYS A 263 -12.59 -1.89 18.86
C LYS A 263 -11.75 -1.59 20.10
N GLY A 264 -11.60 -2.56 20.95
CA GLY A 264 -10.70 -2.46 22.09
C GLY A 264 -10.07 -3.81 22.40
N GLU A 265 -8.79 -3.82 22.76
CA GLU A 265 -8.06 -5.05 23.02
C GLU A 265 -6.75 -4.83 23.78
N ASN A 266 -6.27 -5.95 24.39
CA ASN A 266 -4.91 -6.09 24.90
C ASN A 266 -4.23 -7.38 24.38
N THR A 267 -4.66 -7.89 23.20
CA THR A 267 -4.20 -9.14 22.63
C THR A 267 -3.14 -8.94 21.52
N GLY A 268 -2.52 -7.75 21.46
CA GLY A 268 -1.46 -7.42 20.50
C GLY A 268 -1.93 -6.85 19.17
N GLY A 269 -3.24 -6.74 18.94
CA GLY A 269 -3.76 -6.11 17.73
C GLY A 269 -3.64 -4.59 17.77
N ASP A 270 -3.77 -3.96 16.60
CA ASP A 270 -3.82 -2.51 16.45
C ASP A 270 -5.21 -2.06 15.99
N PRO A 271 -6.13 -1.70 16.90
CA PRO A 271 -7.45 -1.22 16.51
C PRO A 271 -7.40 0.13 15.77
N THR A 272 -6.29 0.89 15.88
CA THR A 272 -6.13 2.17 15.18
C THR A 272 -5.77 1.99 13.70
N ALA A 273 -5.35 0.79 13.29
CA ALA A 273 -4.99 0.50 11.90
C ALA A 273 -6.15 0.75 10.92
N ASP A 274 -7.39 0.56 11.36
CA ASP A 274 -8.58 0.84 10.53
C ASP A 274 -8.80 2.34 10.28
N LEU A 275 -8.20 3.21 11.07
CA LEU A 275 -8.34 4.68 10.98
C LEU A 275 -7.33 5.31 10.02
N ARG A 276 -6.33 4.57 9.57
CA ARG A 276 -5.25 5.08 8.72
C ARG A 276 -5.78 5.41 7.32
N GLN A 277 -5.40 6.58 6.82
CA GLN A 277 -5.65 6.95 5.43
C GLN A 277 -4.61 6.31 4.52
N LEU A 278 -5.06 5.50 3.56
CA LEU A 278 -4.21 4.67 2.70
C LEU A 278 -4.29 5.05 1.21
N SER A 279 -5.10 6.05 0.85
CA SER A 279 -5.25 6.48 -0.55
C SER A 279 -4.04 7.30 -1.00
N VAL A 280 -3.40 6.83 -2.06
CA VAL A 280 -2.25 7.53 -2.67
C VAL A 280 -2.67 8.77 -3.46
N ASP A 281 -3.92 8.87 -3.89
CA ASP A 281 -4.40 10.06 -4.60
C ASP A 281 -4.40 11.30 -3.69
N ASP A 282 -4.68 11.12 -2.42
CA ASP A 282 -4.54 12.17 -1.43
C ASP A 282 -3.06 12.46 -1.13
N LEU A 283 -2.17 11.49 -1.27
CA LEU A 283 -0.71 11.69 -1.21
C LEU A 283 -0.15 12.37 -2.47
N LEU A 284 -0.71 12.16 -3.66
CA LEU A 284 -0.15 12.66 -4.91
C LEU A 284 -0.82 13.93 -5.44
N ASN A 285 -2.11 14.10 -5.25
CA ASN A 285 -2.86 15.30 -5.68
C ASN A 285 -3.04 16.32 -4.55
N GLY A 286 -3.17 15.85 -3.31
CA GLY A 286 -3.11 16.66 -2.09
C GLY A 286 -1.73 16.65 -1.45
N GLY A 287 -0.95 15.58 -1.61
CA GLY A 287 0.32 15.35 -0.94
C GLY A 287 1.48 16.24 -1.40
N ALA A 288 1.46 16.71 -2.63
CA ALA A 288 2.38 17.78 -3.04
C ALA A 288 2.09 19.10 -2.31
N ASN A 289 0.92 19.21 -1.68
CA ASN A 289 0.48 20.37 -0.91
C ASN A 289 0.35 20.07 0.59
N ARG A 290 0.46 18.81 1.03
CA ARG A 290 0.37 18.45 2.45
C ARG A 290 1.72 18.55 3.11
N TYR A 291 1.82 19.44 4.06
CA TYR A 291 2.98 19.52 4.93
C TYR A 291 2.94 18.38 5.95
N ALA A 292 4.02 17.58 6.03
CA ALA A 292 4.12 16.53 7.03
C ALA A 292 4.34 17.13 8.42
N THR A 293 3.75 16.56 9.45
CA THR A 293 4.00 16.95 10.84
C THR A 293 5.44 16.55 11.20
N PRO A 294 6.34 17.50 11.50
CA PRO A 294 7.71 17.18 11.85
C PRO A 294 7.82 16.41 13.17
N GLU A 295 8.73 15.45 13.22
CA GLU A 295 9.11 14.75 14.45
C GLU A 295 10.39 15.37 15.01
N TRP A 296 10.25 16.13 16.09
CA TRP A 296 11.38 16.85 16.72
C TRP A 296 12.15 16.00 17.71
N PHE A 297 11.47 15.07 18.41
CA PHE A 297 12.10 14.14 19.33
C PHE A 297 12.19 12.76 18.71
N SER A 298 13.26 12.03 19.02
CA SER A 298 13.47 10.64 18.65
C SER A 298 13.00 9.70 19.78
N THR A 299 11.95 10.09 20.50
CA THR A 299 11.40 9.33 21.63
C THR A 299 10.20 8.53 21.14
N GLY A 300 10.34 7.20 21.13
CA GLY A 300 9.32 6.27 20.70
C GLY A 300 9.66 4.84 21.11
N LEU A 301 8.75 3.90 20.89
CA LEU A 301 9.04 2.50 21.12
C LEU A 301 9.96 1.97 20.03
N SER A 302 10.96 1.20 20.41
CA SER A 302 11.75 0.41 19.47
C SER A 302 10.84 -0.59 18.76
N GLU A 303 11.06 -0.82 17.47
CA GLU A 303 10.25 -1.73 16.65
C GLU A 303 11.08 -2.96 16.26
N ALA A 304 10.47 -4.13 16.32
CA ALA A 304 11.04 -5.36 15.78
C ALA A 304 10.41 -5.70 14.43
N PRO A 305 11.14 -6.29 13.47
CA PRO A 305 10.60 -6.69 12.18
C PRO A 305 9.75 -7.98 12.28
N LEU A 306 8.79 -7.96 13.18
CA LEU A 306 7.79 -9.01 13.42
C LEU A 306 6.38 -8.48 13.16
N ASP A 307 5.41 -9.37 13.18
CA ASP A 307 4.01 -9.00 13.22
C ASP A 307 3.68 -8.28 14.54
N ASP A 308 2.93 -7.18 14.49
CA ASP A 308 2.56 -6.40 15.68
C ASP A 308 1.94 -7.26 16.79
N ARG A 309 1.17 -8.28 16.42
CA ARG A 309 0.58 -9.23 17.38
C ARG A 309 1.61 -9.98 18.20
N ARG A 310 2.87 -10.06 17.76
CA ARG A 310 3.96 -10.70 18.48
C ARG A 310 4.67 -9.75 19.45
N THR A 311 4.72 -8.48 19.10
CA THR A 311 5.56 -7.49 19.79
C THR A 311 4.79 -6.50 20.64
N ARG A 312 3.51 -6.28 20.31
CA ARG A 312 2.72 -5.22 20.90
C ARG A 312 2.09 -5.64 22.22
N MET A 313 2.64 -5.17 23.32
CA MET A 313 2.09 -5.32 24.67
C MET A 313 1.22 -4.10 24.97
N ASN A 314 -0.02 -4.14 24.49
CA ASN A 314 -0.88 -2.98 24.44
C ASN A 314 -2.15 -3.07 25.30
N ARG A 315 -2.76 -1.91 25.50
CA ARG A 315 -4.16 -1.72 25.87
C ARG A 315 -4.70 -0.60 25.01
N SER A 316 -5.52 -0.95 24.05
CA SER A 316 -5.91 -0.04 22.97
C SER A 316 -7.42 0.00 22.83
N LEU A 317 -7.94 1.19 22.51
CA LEU A 317 -9.32 1.44 22.18
C LEU A 317 -9.36 2.37 20.96
N ALA A 318 -10.20 2.08 19.99
CA ALA A 318 -10.47 2.96 18.86
C ALA A 318 -11.97 2.92 18.53
N ALA A 319 -12.51 4.08 18.17
CA ALA A 319 -13.87 4.21 17.70
C ALA A 319 -13.92 5.14 16.49
N SER A 320 -14.79 4.84 15.53
CA SER A 320 -15.04 5.72 14.39
C SER A 320 -16.50 5.72 13.98
N ALA A 321 -16.92 6.84 13.40
CA ALA A 321 -18.20 7.04 12.78
C ALA A 321 -18.00 7.72 11.42
N ASP A 322 -18.37 7.02 10.36
CA ASP A 322 -18.28 7.47 8.97
C ASP A 322 -19.68 7.53 8.39
N ASN A 323 -20.05 8.69 7.87
CA ASN A 323 -21.36 8.91 7.27
C ASN A 323 -21.23 9.63 5.94
N LEU A 324 -22.00 9.19 4.97
CA LEU A 324 -22.19 9.84 3.68
C LEU A 324 -23.67 10.06 3.45
N TRP A 325 -24.05 11.29 3.15
CA TRP A 325 -25.40 11.68 2.76
C TRP A 325 -25.38 12.23 1.33
N LYS A 326 -26.23 11.70 0.51
CA LYS A 326 -26.50 12.24 -0.81
C LYS A 326 -27.52 13.37 -0.65
N LEU A 327 -27.05 14.61 -0.68
CA LEU A 327 -27.89 15.82 -0.52
C LEU A 327 -28.76 16.04 -1.76
N SER A 328 -28.24 15.70 -2.93
CA SER A 328 -28.93 15.69 -4.21
C SER A 328 -28.26 14.68 -5.14
N ASP A 329 -28.67 14.61 -6.40
CA ASP A 329 -28.01 13.73 -7.39
C ASP A 329 -26.56 14.10 -7.64
N ASP A 330 -26.22 15.37 -7.44
CA ASP A 330 -24.89 15.92 -7.71
C ASP A 330 -24.03 16.12 -6.46
N TYR A 331 -24.65 16.32 -5.29
CA TYR A 331 -23.96 16.70 -4.06
C TYR A 331 -24.00 15.61 -2.99
N GLN A 332 -22.87 15.39 -2.37
CA GLN A 332 -22.67 14.47 -1.27
C GLN A 332 -21.96 15.17 -0.11
N LEU A 333 -22.40 14.87 1.11
CA LEU A 333 -21.74 15.29 2.33
C LEU A 333 -21.20 14.06 3.03
N ASN A 334 -19.91 14.06 3.35
CA ASN A 334 -19.26 13.06 4.16
C ASN A 334 -18.86 13.67 5.50
N ALA A 335 -19.09 12.96 6.58
CA ALA A 335 -18.58 13.29 7.90
C ALA A 335 -17.87 12.07 8.47
N HIS A 336 -16.71 12.29 9.03
CA HIS A 336 -15.90 11.31 9.73
C HIS A 336 -15.46 11.86 11.06
N VAL A 337 -15.63 11.05 12.11
CA VAL A 337 -15.06 11.31 13.43
C VAL A 337 -14.45 10.01 13.93
N ALA A 338 -13.23 10.10 14.45
CA ALA A 338 -12.57 8.96 15.07
C ALA A 338 -11.87 9.40 16.37
N CYS A 339 -11.82 8.50 17.34
CA CYS A 339 -11.00 8.66 18.52
C CYS A 339 -10.26 7.36 18.81
N ALA A 340 -9.03 7.49 19.28
CA ALA A 340 -8.21 6.38 19.69
C ALA A 340 -7.45 6.69 20.97
N ALA A 341 -7.28 5.67 21.79
CA ALA A 341 -6.42 5.68 22.96
C ALA A 341 -5.61 4.40 22.97
N ASP A 342 -4.31 4.53 22.89
CA ASP A 342 -3.37 3.43 22.87
C ASP A 342 -2.35 3.59 23.98
N ARG A 343 -2.05 2.48 24.66
CA ARG A 343 -0.96 2.37 25.60
C ARG A 343 -0.19 1.12 25.26
N THR A 344 1.02 1.29 24.80
CA THR A 344 1.93 0.19 24.41
C THR A 344 3.19 0.23 25.26
N GLN A 345 3.73 -0.93 25.55
CA GLN A 345 5.00 -1.12 26.29
C GLN A 345 5.95 -1.94 25.44
N SER A 346 7.26 -1.70 25.61
CA SER A 346 8.32 -2.51 25.00
C SER A 346 9.44 -2.76 26.01
N ASP A 347 10.05 -3.92 25.88
CA ASP A 347 11.31 -4.28 26.52
C ASP A 347 12.30 -4.64 25.40
N TYR A 348 13.35 -3.84 25.29
CA TYR A 348 14.28 -3.86 24.17
C TYR A 348 15.71 -3.81 24.69
N ALA A 349 16.60 -4.56 24.05
CA ALA A 349 18.04 -4.46 24.29
C ALA A 349 18.78 -4.45 22.96
N ALA A 350 19.86 -3.70 22.89
CA ALA A 350 20.71 -3.61 21.71
C ALA A 350 22.17 -3.54 22.11
N ARG A 351 23.01 -4.17 21.30
CA ARG A 351 24.45 -3.98 21.26
C ARG A 351 24.78 -3.35 19.89
N THR A 352 25.14 -2.08 19.92
CA THR A 352 25.47 -1.30 18.74
C THR A 352 26.96 -1.18 18.56
N VAL A 353 27.46 -1.52 17.38
CA VAL A 353 28.81 -1.28 16.91
C VAL A 353 28.76 -0.08 15.97
N ARG A 354 29.40 1.01 16.32
CA ARG A 354 29.55 2.20 15.48
C ARG A 354 30.93 2.18 14.84
N TYR A 355 30.94 2.32 13.53
CA TYR A 355 32.14 2.34 12.72
C TYR A 355 32.65 3.79 12.62
N LEU A 356 33.77 4.08 13.28
CA LEU A 356 34.41 5.39 13.28
C LEU A 356 35.63 5.38 12.35
N SER A 357 36.15 6.55 12.03
CA SER A 357 37.38 6.67 11.22
C SER A 357 38.63 6.11 11.88
N ASP A 358 38.64 6.06 13.20
CA ASP A 358 39.73 5.61 14.05
C ASP A 358 39.49 4.23 14.72
N GLY A 359 38.36 3.56 14.42
CA GLY A 359 38.06 2.26 14.99
C GLY A 359 36.57 2.00 15.19
N GLU A 360 36.25 1.16 16.16
CA GLU A 360 34.88 0.80 16.50
C GLU A 360 34.54 1.23 17.93
N ARG A 361 33.33 1.78 18.12
CA ARG A 361 32.76 2.04 19.45
C ARG A 361 31.57 1.13 19.70
N ILE A 362 31.62 0.41 20.82
CA ILE A 362 30.56 -0.52 21.21
C ILE A 362 29.74 0.12 22.32
N GLU A 363 28.41 0.04 22.16
CA GLU A 363 27.42 0.57 23.09
C GLU A 363 26.38 -0.47 23.41
N GLU A 364 26.03 -0.61 24.67
CA GLU A 364 24.99 -1.51 25.15
C GLU A 364 23.82 -0.68 25.68
N LEU A 365 22.61 -1.07 25.29
CA LEU A 365 21.36 -0.45 25.66
C LEU A 365 20.38 -1.54 26.15
N GLY A 366 19.78 -1.33 27.30
CA GLY A 366 18.56 -1.98 27.73
C GLY A 366 17.50 -0.92 27.95
N GLU A 367 16.31 -1.05 27.38
CA GLU A 367 15.26 -0.04 27.48
C GLU A 367 13.93 -0.69 27.80
N GLN A 368 13.29 -0.21 28.87
CA GLN A 368 11.91 -0.46 29.19
C GLN A 368 11.11 0.81 28.91
N ALA A 369 10.29 0.77 27.87
CA ALA A 369 9.59 1.94 27.40
C ALA A 369 8.08 1.76 27.43
N ARG A 370 7.37 2.89 27.56
CA ARG A 370 5.92 2.99 27.51
C ARG A 370 5.52 4.21 26.71
N LEU A 371 4.66 4.00 25.74
CA LEU A 371 4.05 5.03 24.93
C LEU A 371 2.55 5.07 25.18
N ARG A 372 2.00 6.27 25.33
CA ARG A 372 0.55 6.53 25.37
C ARG A 372 0.21 7.51 24.27
N ASN A 373 -0.60 7.07 23.32
CA ASN A 373 -1.12 7.92 22.27
C ASN A 373 -2.63 8.09 22.44
N ARG A 374 -3.10 9.32 22.37
CA ARG A 374 -4.51 9.66 22.29
C ARG A 374 -4.68 10.51 21.05
N GLN A 375 -5.68 10.19 20.27
CA GLN A 375 -5.93 10.88 19.01
C GLN A 375 -7.42 11.12 18.84
N VAL A 376 -7.76 12.30 18.33
CA VAL A 376 -9.10 12.63 17.83
C VAL A 376 -8.94 13.18 16.43
N THR A 377 -9.63 12.57 15.47
CA THR A 377 -9.68 13.01 14.09
C THR A 377 -11.11 13.35 13.73
N ALA A 378 -11.33 14.52 13.14
CA ALA A 378 -12.62 14.92 12.61
C ALA A 378 -12.45 15.45 11.18
N GLN A 379 -13.37 15.07 10.30
CA GLN A 379 -13.35 15.54 8.90
C GLN A 379 -14.77 15.72 8.39
N VAL A 380 -15.00 16.81 7.69
CA VAL A 380 -16.21 17.05 6.91
C VAL A 380 -15.83 17.34 5.47
N ARG A 381 -16.49 16.68 4.53
CA ARG A 381 -16.24 16.85 3.09
C ARG A 381 -17.56 17.02 2.34
N LEU A 382 -17.70 18.16 1.69
CA LEU A 382 -18.74 18.40 0.68
C LEU A 382 -18.17 18.12 -0.71
N GLN A 383 -18.84 17.30 -1.49
CA GLN A 383 -18.40 16.95 -2.83
C GLN A 383 -19.54 16.97 -3.84
N ALA A 384 -19.26 17.55 -5.02
CA ALA A 384 -20.04 17.34 -6.23
C ALA A 384 -19.14 16.76 -7.32
N ASN A 385 -19.62 15.79 -8.10
CA ASN A 385 -18.83 15.14 -9.14
C ASN A 385 -19.69 14.83 -10.38
N THR A 386 -19.87 15.83 -11.22
CA THR A 386 -20.61 15.75 -12.47
C THR A 386 -19.68 15.82 -13.68
N GLU A 387 -20.21 15.64 -14.88
CA GLU A 387 -19.43 15.76 -16.13
C GLU A 387 -18.95 17.21 -16.40
N ARG A 388 -19.55 18.20 -15.74
CA ARG A 388 -19.24 19.63 -15.94
C ARG A 388 -18.61 20.30 -14.74
N VAL A 389 -18.97 19.85 -13.54
CA VAL A 389 -18.54 20.48 -12.28
C VAL A 389 -18.04 19.41 -11.33
N TYR A 390 -16.88 19.68 -10.77
CA TYR A 390 -16.36 19.00 -9.59
C TYR A 390 -16.16 20.04 -8.49
N LEU A 391 -16.65 19.75 -7.33
CA LEU A 391 -16.39 20.51 -6.11
C LEU A 391 -15.97 19.51 -5.03
N ARG A 392 -14.89 19.80 -4.33
CA ARG A 392 -14.51 19.12 -3.09
C ARG A 392 -14.07 20.19 -2.09
N GLU A 393 -14.82 20.33 -1.03
CA GLU A 393 -14.45 21.14 0.13
C GLU A 393 -14.25 20.19 1.30
N ARG A 394 -13.05 20.18 1.90
CA ARG A 394 -12.68 19.33 3.01
C ARG A 394 -12.11 20.15 4.15
N LEU A 395 -12.70 20.06 5.31
CA LEU A 395 -12.15 20.53 6.56
C LEU A 395 -11.80 19.33 7.43
N ALA A 396 -10.56 19.27 7.88
CA ALA A 396 -10.06 18.19 8.73
C ALA A 396 -9.32 18.76 9.95
N ALA A 397 -9.44 18.06 11.07
CA ALA A 397 -8.72 18.33 12.30
C ALA A 397 -8.16 17.02 12.86
N ASP A 398 -6.86 17.01 13.15
CA ASP A 398 -6.14 15.92 13.80
C ASP A 398 -5.52 16.44 15.09
N LEU A 399 -5.94 15.90 16.22
CA LEU A 399 -5.51 16.26 17.56
C LEU A 399 -4.83 15.03 18.16
N VAL A 400 -3.53 15.11 18.38
CA VAL A 400 -2.72 14.01 18.90
C VAL A 400 -2.05 14.43 20.20
N TRP A 401 -2.10 13.57 21.21
CA TRP A 401 -1.33 13.68 22.44
C TRP A 401 -0.49 12.41 22.58
N SER A 402 0.83 12.59 22.60
CA SER A 402 1.79 11.49 22.73
C SER A 402 2.62 11.68 23.98
N ASP A 403 2.56 10.73 24.90
CA ASP A 403 3.34 10.68 26.14
C ASP A 403 4.25 9.46 26.12
N PHE A 404 5.55 9.67 26.16
CA PHE A 404 6.56 8.61 26.19
C PHE A 404 7.29 8.63 27.54
N ARG A 405 7.61 7.44 28.04
CA ARG A 405 8.47 7.25 29.22
C ARG A 405 9.34 6.04 29.01
N SER A 406 10.65 6.17 29.30
CA SER A 406 11.55 5.04 29.28
C SER A 406 12.52 5.04 30.46
N LEU A 407 12.95 3.84 30.82
CA LEU A 407 14.07 3.56 31.72
C LEU A 407 15.15 2.87 30.89
N VAL A 408 16.28 3.53 30.79
CA VAL A 408 17.44 3.07 30.02
C VAL A 408 18.52 2.57 30.97
N SER A 409 19.08 1.41 30.65
CA SER A 409 20.23 0.78 31.30
C SER A 409 21.35 0.51 30.30
N GLY A 410 22.49 0.08 30.73
CA GLY A 410 23.67 -0.22 29.89
C GLY A 410 24.71 0.89 29.91
N THR A 411 25.25 1.26 28.75
CA THR A 411 26.38 2.22 28.66
C THR A 411 26.01 3.61 29.19
N TYR A 412 24.72 4.04 29.02
CA TYR A 412 24.26 5.36 29.44
C TYR A 412 22.95 5.29 30.21
N PRO A 413 22.96 4.86 31.48
CA PRO A 413 21.74 4.72 32.25
C PRO A 413 21.05 6.07 32.47
N ASN A 414 19.71 6.09 32.22
CA ASN A 414 18.93 7.33 32.33
C ASN A 414 17.43 7.02 32.41
N ARG A 415 16.65 8.04 32.70
CA ARG A 415 15.19 8.05 32.60
C ARG A 415 14.76 9.15 31.67
N GLN A 416 13.91 8.82 30.72
CA GLN A 416 13.34 9.79 29.79
C GLN A 416 11.83 9.91 29.98
N GLN A 417 11.34 11.12 29.80
CA GLN A 417 9.91 11.40 29.68
C GLN A 417 9.72 12.47 28.61
N SER A 418 8.87 12.21 27.61
CA SER A 418 8.48 13.25 26.67
C SER A 418 6.96 13.38 26.60
N ALA A 419 6.52 14.63 26.38
CA ALA A 419 5.18 14.99 25.97
C ALA A 419 5.28 15.69 24.61
N ALA A 420 4.67 15.11 23.59
CA ALA A 420 4.77 15.56 22.19
C ALA A 420 3.38 15.70 21.54
N PRO A 421 2.52 16.65 22.03
CA PRO A 421 1.25 16.90 21.36
C PRO A 421 1.45 17.56 20.01
N ALA A 422 0.52 17.31 19.07
CA ALA A 422 0.44 17.93 17.77
C ALA A 422 -1.03 18.20 17.42
N PHE A 423 -1.36 19.43 17.09
CA PHE A 423 -2.70 19.86 16.74
C PHE A 423 -2.69 20.45 15.34
N ARG A 424 -3.41 19.82 14.45
CA ARG A 424 -3.44 20.14 13.02
C ARG A 424 -4.86 20.43 12.57
N VAL A 425 -5.06 21.52 11.83
CA VAL A 425 -6.30 21.83 11.13
C VAL A 425 -5.96 22.12 9.68
N GLU A 426 -6.69 21.50 8.77
CA GLU A 426 -6.47 21.61 7.34
C GLU A 426 -7.79 21.87 6.60
N ASN A 427 -7.75 22.81 5.66
CA ASN A 427 -8.83 23.08 4.73
C ASN A 427 -8.36 22.90 3.29
N ASP A 428 -9.08 22.10 2.50
CA ASP A 428 -8.82 21.84 1.09
C ASP A 428 -10.06 22.13 0.27
N LEU A 429 -9.94 23.06 -0.68
CA LEU A 429 -10.94 23.32 -1.70
C LEU A 429 -10.39 22.95 -3.08
N ASP A 430 -11.11 22.11 -3.80
CA ASP A 430 -10.94 21.86 -5.23
C ASP A 430 -12.23 22.19 -5.97
N TYR A 431 -12.20 23.15 -6.87
CA TYR A 431 -13.31 23.48 -7.75
C TYR A 431 -12.89 23.37 -9.20
N ILE A 432 -13.62 22.60 -9.99
CA ILE A 432 -13.35 22.40 -11.42
C ILE A 432 -14.63 22.66 -12.18
N ARG A 433 -14.53 23.49 -13.22
CA ARG A 433 -15.61 23.73 -14.17
C ARG A 433 -15.16 23.41 -15.58
N ARG A 434 -15.84 22.47 -16.20
CA ARG A 434 -15.61 22.09 -17.61
C ARG A 434 -16.61 22.78 -18.51
N THR A 435 -16.10 23.39 -19.59
CA THR A 435 -16.91 24.00 -20.65
C THR A 435 -16.38 23.51 -22.00
N GLY A 436 -17.04 22.48 -22.54
CA GLY A 436 -16.63 21.84 -23.78
C GLY A 436 -15.21 21.20 -23.65
N ARG A 437 -14.26 21.80 -24.39
CA ARG A 437 -12.83 21.33 -24.40
C ARG A 437 -11.94 22.04 -23.40
N HIS A 438 -12.49 22.88 -22.55
CA HIS A 438 -11.77 23.64 -21.55
C HIS A 438 -12.23 23.21 -20.17
N ALA A 439 -11.30 23.13 -19.21
CA ALA A 439 -11.60 23.03 -17.81
C ALA A 439 -10.80 24.08 -17.03
N MET A 440 -11.48 24.75 -16.11
CA MET A 440 -10.86 25.64 -15.14
C MET A 440 -10.87 24.95 -13.79
N THR A 441 -9.73 24.90 -13.14
CA THR A 441 -9.55 24.35 -11.80
C THR A 441 -9.11 25.47 -10.88
N VAL A 442 -9.71 25.56 -9.70
CA VAL A 442 -9.24 26.41 -8.59
C VAL A 442 -8.99 25.49 -7.40
N THR A 443 -7.80 25.57 -6.84
CA THR A 443 -7.41 24.78 -5.66
C THR A 443 -6.91 25.71 -4.57
N SER A 444 -7.38 25.51 -3.36
CA SER A 444 -6.92 26.22 -2.17
C SER A 444 -6.63 25.23 -1.07
N ASN A 445 -5.42 25.25 -0.52
CA ASN A 445 -5.02 24.47 0.63
C ASN A 445 -4.50 25.40 1.72
N MET A 446 -4.99 25.24 2.93
CA MET A 446 -4.52 25.94 4.14
C MET A 446 -4.31 24.90 5.25
N LEU A 447 -3.18 24.97 5.91
CA LEU A 447 -2.82 24.13 7.04
C LEU A 447 -2.32 25.00 8.19
N TRP A 448 -2.89 24.78 9.34
CA TRP A 448 -2.37 25.26 10.61
C TRP A 448 -1.97 24.08 11.49
N LEU A 449 -0.76 24.17 12.08
CA LEU A 449 -0.20 23.15 12.97
C LEU A 449 0.45 23.84 14.18
N THR A 450 0.24 23.28 15.36
CA THR A 450 1.01 23.67 16.56
C THR A 450 1.47 22.45 17.33
N GLN A 451 2.71 22.52 17.85
CA GLN A 451 3.41 21.40 18.52
C GLN A 451 4.14 21.93 19.78
N PRO A 452 3.43 22.15 20.89
CA PRO A 452 4.06 22.44 22.19
C PRO A 452 4.61 21.13 22.79
N GLN A 453 5.91 20.92 22.75
CA GLN A 453 6.57 19.65 23.09
C GLN A 453 7.61 19.82 24.20
N GLN A 454 7.83 18.74 24.97
CA GLN A 454 8.85 18.72 26.02
C GLN A 454 9.48 17.34 26.10
N LEU A 455 10.79 17.33 26.33
CA LEU A 455 11.58 16.14 26.66
C LEU A 455 12.39 16.42 27.93
N ASP A 456 12.21 15.56 28.94
CA ASP A 456 13.01 15.52 30.15
C ASP A 456 13.87 14.26 30.17
N VAL A 457 15.17 14.43 30.46
CA VAL A 457 16.13 13.35 30.63
C VAL A 457 16.81 13.52 31.98
N VAL A 458 16.77 12.47 32.80
CA VAL A 458 17.43 12.43 34.11
C VAL A 458 18.47 11.33 34.12
N ARG A 459 19.71 11.74 34.31
CA ARG A 459 20.87 10.88 34.54
C ARG A 459 21.34 11.03 35.97
N GLU A 460 22.21 10.14 36.44
CA GLU A 460 22.84 10.28 37.76
C GLU A 460 23.56 11.65 37.87
N GLY A 461 23.10 12.48 38.80
CA GLY A 461 23.68 13.80 39.07
C GLY A 461 23.32 14.91 38.07
N SER A 462 22.51 14.67 37.02
CA SER A 462 22.15 15.71 36.05
C SER A 462 20.75 15.54 35.52
N ALA A 463 20.08 16.65 35.20
CA ALA A 463 18.80 16.69 34.53
C ALA A 463 18.88 17.62 33.31
N GLN A 464 18.42 17.14 32.18
CA GLN A 464 18.32 17.91 30.95
C GLN A 464 16.85 18.08 30.59
N ARG A 465 16.48 19.23 30.06
CA ARG A 465 15.13 19.52 29.55
C ARG A 465 15.22 20.26 28.24
N GLN A 466 14.53 19.73 27.25
CA GLN A 466 14.23 20.41 25.98
C GLN A 466 12.75 20.81 26.00
N GLN A 467 12.48 22.10 25.88
CA GLN A 467 11.15 22.64 25.59
C GLN A 467 11.15 23.15 24.16
N LEU A 468 10.05 22.89 23.45
CA LEU A 468 9.92 23.24 22.04
C LEU A 468 8.49 23.64 21.76
N ASP A 469 8.29 24.83 21.20
CA ASP A 469 6.99 25.31 20.73
C ASP A 469 7.10 25.65 19.24
N VAL A 470 6.34 24.92 18.40
CA VAL A 470 6.37 25.10 16.95
C VAL A 470 4.98 25.41 16.46
N GLY A 471 4.82 26.61 15.91
CA GLY A 471 3.66 27.05 15.16
C GLY A 471 3.96 27.01 13.67
N LEU A 472 3.02 26.54 12.83
CA LEU A 472 3.19 26.51 11.39
C LEU A 472 1.89 26.85 10.68
N LEU A 473 1.99 27.76 9.72
CA LEU A 473 0.95 28.07 8.74
C LEU A 473 1.49 27.78 7.35
N HIS A 474 0.87 26.87 6.62
CA HIS A 474 1.15 26.61 5.21
C HIS A 474 -0.06 26.97 4.36
N MET A 475 0.15 27.59 3.21
CA MET A 475 -0.89 27.94 2.27
C MET A 475 -0.45 27.70 0.82
N ASN A 476 -1.38 27.26 -0.01
CA ASN A 476 -1.18 27.08 -1.44
C ASN A 476 -2.49 27.33 -2.19
N HIS A 477 -2.52 28.41 -2.94
CA HIS A 477 -3.70 28.82 -3.72
C HIS A 477 -3.31 28.87 -5.19
N ASN A 478 -4.09 28.21 -6.04
CA ASN A 478 -3.76 28.15 -7.46
C ASN A 478 -5.02 28.06 -8.33
N ALA A 479 -4.82 28.45 -9.58
CA ALA A 479 -5.77 28.20 -10.65
C ALA A 479 -5.07 27.50 -11.81
N ALA A 480 -5.77 26.60 -12.45
CA ALA A 480 -5.28 25.90 -13.64
C ALA A 480 -6.31 25.98 -14.77
N TRP A 481 -5.81 26.10 -15.97
CA TRP A 481 -6.60 26.06 -17.18
C TRP A 481 -6.16 24.89 -18.04
N ASP A 482 -7.08 23.96 -18.30
CA ASP A 482 -6.91 22.80 -19.12
C ASP A 482 -7.60 22.98 -20.45
N VAL A 483 -6.92 22.70 -21.55
CA VAL A 483 -7.43 22.83 -22.92
C VAL A 483 -7.18 21.56 -23.70
N GLN A 484 -8.22 21.02 -24.31
CA GLN A 484 -8.09 19.91 -25.24
C GLN A 484 -8.00 20.46 -26.69
N ALA A 485 -6.81 20.40 -27.28
CA ALA A 485 -6.53 20.83 -28.65
C ALA A 485 -6.64 19.64 -29.62
N GLY A 486 -7.79 19.54 -30.28
CA GLY A 486 -8.10 18.39 -31.12
C GLY A 486 -8.33 17.11 -30.35
N ARG A 487 -8.00 15.96 -30.98
CA ARG A 487 -8.18 14.61 -30.38
C ARG A 487 -6.92 14.06 -29.67
N ARG A 488 -5.78 14.70 -29.92
CA ARG A 488 -4.47 14.14 -29.53
C ARG A 488 -3.74 14.96 -28.51
N TRP A 489 -3.99 16.25 -28.41
CA TRP A 489 -3.26 17.16 -27.55
C TRP A 489 -4.15 17.74 -26.44
N SER A 490 -3.59 17.80 -25.24
CA SER A 490 -4.13 18.60 -24.13
C SER A 490 -3.02 19.43 -23.52
N PHE A 491 -3.36 20.66 -23.14
CA PHE A 491 -2.45 21.58 -22.49
C PHE A 491 -3.05 22.00 -21.16
N ARG A 492 -2.19 22.10 -20.16
CA ARG A 492 -2.53 22.65 -18.86
C ARG A 492 -1.59 23.81 -18.55
N LEU A 493 -2.14 24.91 -18.09
CA LEU A 493 -1.38 25.98 -17.46
C LEU A 493 -1.91 26.15 -16.04
N LYS A 494 -1.09 25.87 -15.03
CA LYS A 494 -1.40 26.08 -13.63
C LYS A 494 -0.51 27.18 -13.10
N GLY A 495 -1.10 28.14 -12.36
CA GLY A 495 -0.37 29.22 -11.69
C GLY A 495 -0.95 29.46 -10.31
N GLY A 496 -0.12 29.87 -9.39
CA GLY A 496 -0.55 30.10 -8.01
C GLY A 496 0.49 30.77 -7.15
N VAL A 497 0.17 30.86 -5.86
CA VAL A 497 1.05 31.35 -4.80
C VAL A 497 1.09 30.32 -3.70
N ALA A 498 2.30 29.98 -3.24
CA ALA A 498 2.52 29.13 -2.09
C ALA A 498 3.32 29.87 -1.02
N GLY A 499 3.00 29.59 0.24
CA GLY A 499 3.70 30.19 1.37
C GLY A 499 3.72 29.27 2.59
N LEU A 500 4.72 29.47 3.41
CA LEU A 500 4.90 28.80 4.69
C LEU A 500 5.44 29.82 5.68
N LEU A 501 4.89 29.83 6.87
CA LEU A 501 5.39 30.57 8.02
C LEU A 501 5.52 29.56 9.16
N ARG A 502 6.69 29.53 9.80
CA ARG A 502 6.96 28.71 10.98
C ARG A 502 7.59 29.57 12.07
N ASP A 503 6.91 29.62 13.19
CA ASP A 503 7.44 30.13 14.45
C ASP A 503 8.08 28.94 15.21
N PHE A 504 9.26 29.13 15.75
CA PHE A 504 10.07 28.09 16.38
C PHE A 504 10.73 28.63 17.65
N GLU A 505 10.20 28.27 18.79
CA GLU A 505 10.76 28.58 20.09
C GLU A 505 11.34 27.34 20.74
N SER A 506 12.60 27.39 21.17
CA SER A 506 13.32 26.26 21.75
C SER A 506 14.14 26.70 22.94
N THR A 507 14.07 25.92 24.03
CA THR A 507 14.91 26.11 25.22
C THR A 507 15.45 24.77 25.68
N LEU A 508 16.77 24.63 25.70
CA LEU A 508 17.52 23.49 26.21
C LEU A 508 18.24 23.86 27.50
N THR A 509 17.99 23.13 28.58
CA THR A 509 18.64 23.31 29.88
C THR A 509 19.36 22.04 30.31
N GLY A 510 20.41 22.18 31.15
CA GLY A 510 21.22 21.06 31.67
C GLY A 510 22.19 20.46 30.66
N VAL A 511 22.39 21.09 29.51
CA VAL A 511 23.45 20.78 28.53
C VAL A 511 24.24 22.03 28.25
N ALA A 512 25.56 21.94 28.35
CA ALA A 512 26.43 23.06 28.02
C ALA A 512 26.53 23.23 26.50
N THR A 513 25.82 24.21 25.97
CA THR A 513 25.85 24.59 24.55
C THR A 513 25.57 26.07 24.41
N GLU A 514 26.24 26.72 23.45
CA GLU A 514 26.05 28.15 23.16
C GLU A 514 24.68 28.44 22.52
N ALA A 515 24.07 27.45 21.88
CA ALA A 515 22.78 27.53 21.17
C ALA A 515 21.63 26.92 21.97
N ALA A 516 21.58 27.11 23.30
CA ALA A 516 20.59 26.53 24.19
C ALA A 516 19.18 27.13 24.06
N HIS A 517 19.09 28.37 23.58
CA HIS A 517 17.81 29.06 23.38
C HIS A 517 17.69 29.58 21.95
N SER A 518 16.51 29.52 21.41
CA SER A 518 16.18 30.05 20.10
C SER A 518 14.74 30.53 20.07
N ASP A 519 14.53 31.72 19.52
CA ASP A 519 13.26 32.26 19.06
C ASP A 519 13.48 32.66 17.60
N ALA A 520 12.97 31.84 16.67
CA ALA A 520 13.28 31.99 15.26
C ALA A 520 12.03 31.88 14.40
N ARG A 521 12.01 32.70 13.36
CA ARG A 521 10.99 32.63 12.31
C ARG A 521 11.63 32.18 11.01
N PHE A 522 11.04 31.16 10.42
CA PHE A 522 11.37 30.71 9.08
C PHE A 522 10.13 30.81 8.20
N GLY A 523 10.31 31.22 6.96
CA GLY A 523 9.22 31.17 6.03
C GLY A 523 9.64 31.35 4.58
N TYR A 524 8.67 31.16 3.71
CA TYR A 524 8.76 31.53 2.31
C TYR A 524 7.40 31.95 1.77
N VAL A 525 7.42 32.76 0.74
CA VAL A 525 6.26 33.06 -0.09
C VAL A 525 6.72 33.24 -1.53
N GLY A 526 5.91 32.80 -2.48
CA GLY A 526 6.23 33.06 -3.87
C GLY A 526 5.23 32.53 -4.88
N PRO A 527 5.19 33.16 -6.06
CA PRO A 527 4.40 32.69 -7.17
C PRO A 527 5.04 31.47 -7.82
N TYR A 528 4.21 30.67 -8.48
CA TYR A 528 4.65 29.58 -9.32
C TYR A 528 3.79 29.39 -10.56
N VAL A 529 4.36 28.78 -11.58
CA VAL A 529 3.68 28.39 -12.81
C VAL A 529 4.08 26.96 -13.16
N GLN A 530 3.13 26.19 -13.66
CA GLN A 530 3.33 24.78 -14.06
C GLN A 530 2.63 24.53 -15.40
N PRO A 531 3.29 24.81 -16.52
CA PRO A 531 2.80 24.39 -17.81
C PRO A 531 2.98 22.89 -18.01
N ALA A 532 1.99 22.26 -18.63
CA ALA A 532 2.06 20.85 -19.02
C ALA A 532 1.42 20.64 -20.39
N ALA A 533 2.00 19.71 -21.15
CA ALA A 533 1.50 19.27 -22.46
C ALA A 533 1.39 17.76 -22.49
N THR A 534 0.25 17.24 -22.91
CA THR A 534 0.01 15.81 -23.07
C THR A 534 -0.36 15.48 -24.50
N PHE A 535 0.40 14.58 -25.12
CA PHE A 535 0.08 13.95 -26.40
C PHE A 535 -0.57 12.59 -26.14
N ARG A 536 -1.66 12.28 -26.85
CA ARG A 536 -2.37 11.01 -26.75
C ARG A 536 -2.66 10.44 -28.14
N SER A 537 -2.27 9.19 -28.34
CA SER A 537 -2.75 8.36 -29.44
C SER A 537 -3.52 7.16 -28.91
N SER A 538 -3.93 6.23 -29.77
CA SER A 538 -4.61 5.00 -29.36
C SER A 538 -3.78 4.11 -28.41
N ARG A 539 -2.46 4.18 -28.51
CA ARG A 539 -1.54 3.31 -27.75
C ARG A 539 -0.48 4.05 -26.97
N LEU A 540 -0.17 5.29 -27.34
CA LEU A 540 0.91 6.07 -26.72
C LEU A 540 0.35 7.32 -26.07
N ARG A 541 0.80 7.58 -24.84
CA ARG A 541 0.63 8.86 -24.16
C ARG A 541 1.99 9.36 -23.71
N LEU A 542 2.22 10.65 -23.98
CA LEU A 542 3.41 11.37 -23.54
C LEU A 542 2.96 12.65 -22.84
N THR A 543 3.45 12.89 -21.62
CA THR A 543 3.19 14.10 -20.83
C THR A 543 4.51 14.76 -20.48
N CYS A 544 4.61 16.06 -20.69
CA CYS A 544 5.71 16.90 -20.28
C CYS A 544 5.18 17.98 -19.35
N GLU A 545 5.81 18.17 -18.19
CA GLU A 545 5.48 19.18 -17.18
C GLU A 545 6.73 19.97 -16.82
N LEU A 546 6.59 21.29 -16.68
CA LEU A 546 7.68 22.23 -16.41
C LEU A 546 7.31 23.16 -15.24
N PRO A 547 7.12 22.64 -14.01
CA PRO A 547 6.86 23.50 -12.87
C PRO A 547 8.06 24.39 -12.57
N ALA A 548 7.78 25.68 -12.34
CA ALA A 548 8.75 26.68 -11.92
C ALA A 548 8.12 27.61 -10.88
N ALA A 549 8.88 27.96 -9.88
CA ALA A 549 8.48 28.89 -8.83
C ALA A 549 9.60 29.89 -8.56
N TRP A 550 9.24 31.08 -8.14
CA TRP A 550 10.16 32.05 -7.57
C TRP A 550 9.75 32.28 -6.13
N ARG A 551 10.64 31.94 -5.17
CA ARG A 551 10.32 31.99 -3.75
C ARG A 551 11.25 32.93 -3.01
N HIS A 552 10.68 33.84 -2.27
CA HIS A 552 11.35 34.64 -1.29
C HIS A 552 11.39 33.90 0.04
N TYR A 553 12.58 33.56 0.52
CA TYR A 553 12.84 32.89 1.79
C TYR A 553 13.39 33.83 2.83
N TRP A 554 13.03 33.60 4.10
CA TRP A 554 13.64 34.24 5.23
C TRP A 554 13.88 33.24 6.38
N SER A 555 15.04 33.35 7.07
CA SER A 555 15.40 32.57 8.25
C SER A 555 16.20 33.46 9.18
N GLY A 556 15.59 34.00 10.25
CA GLY A 556 16.21 35.03 11.07
C GLY A 556 16.57 36.27 10.25
N THR A 557 17.86 36.61 10.19
CA THR A 557 18.39 37.73 9.40
C THR A 557 18.73 37.36 7.95
N GLN A 558 18.75 36.08 7.61
CA GLN A 558 19.08 35.63 6.25
C GLN A 558 17.83 35.71 5.36
N GLN A 559 18.02 36.19 4.15
CA GLN A 559 16.97 36.23 3.11
C GLN A 559 17.58 35.77 1.79
N ALA A 560 16.77 35.10 0.98
CA ALA A 560 17.15 34.63 -0.36
C ALA A 560 15.97 34.57 -1.29
N ASP A 561 16.17 35.02 -2.52
CA ASP A 561 15.24 34.84 -3.62
C ASP A 561 15.70 33.67 -4.47
N LEU A 562 14.95 32.57 -4.45
CA LEU A 562 15.39 31.33 -5.04
C LEU A 562 14.42 30.83 -6.13
N PRO A 563 14.96 30.50 -7.34
CA PRO A 563 14.17 29.78 -8.34
C PRO A 563 14.08 28.30 -7.92
N VAL A 564 12.88 27.76 -7.95
CA VAL A 564 12.61 26.32 -7.74
C VAL A 564 11.96 25.79 -9.02
N TRP A 565 12.49 24.73 -9.59
CA TRP A 565 11.94 24.16 -10.79
C TRP A 565 12.13 22.64 -10.84
N ASP A 566 11.24 21.93 -11.55
CA ASP A 566 11.29 20.49 -11.75
C ASP A 566 10.71 20.17 -13.13
N SER A 567 11.53 19.67 -14.04
CA SER A 567 11.09 19.22 -15.35
C SER A 567 10.76 17.75 -15.30
N ARG A 568 9.58 17.37 -15.80
CA ARG A 568 9.12 15.99 -15.77
C ARG A 568 8.58 15.56 -17.12
N ILE A 569 9.03 14.38 -17.57
CA ILE A 569 8.51 13.71 -18.75
C ILE A 569 7.98 12.34 -18.33
N MET A 570 6.78 12.01 -18.78
CA MET A 570 6.12 10.74 -18.51
C MET A 570 5.61 10.16 -19.82
N ALA A 571 5.91 8.88 -20.05
CA ALA A 571 5.44 8.13 -21.21
C ALA A 571 4.70 6.87 -20.76
N ARG A 572 3.60 6.53 -21.43
CA ARG A 572 2.92 5.25 -21.31
C ARG A 572 2.57 4.72 -22.67
N TRP A 573 2.93 3.47 -22.92
CA TRP A 573 2.70 2.78 -24.17
C TRP A 573 1.96 1.46 -23.93
N GLU A 574 0.75 1.34 -24.46
CA GLU A 574 -0.04 0.11 -24.47
C GLU A 574 0.36 -0.70 -25.71
N VAL A 575 1.38 -1.55 -25.56
CA VAL A 575 1.97 -2.36 -26.65
C VAL A 575 0.91 -3.31 -27.20
N SER A 576 0.11 -3.91 -26.32
CA SER A 576 -0.98 -4.83 -26.66
C SER A 576 -2.05 -4.80 -25.56
N ALA A 577 -3.11 -5.61 -25.71
CA ALA A 577 -4.09 -5.83 -24.65
C ALA A 577 -3.50 -6.43 -23.36
N TYR A 578 -2.33 -7.06 -23.46
CA TYR A 578 -1.65 -7.73 -22.34
C TYR A 578 -0.49 -6.93 -21.75
N TRP A 579 0.18 -6.09 -22.55
CA TRP A 579 1.39 -5.39 -22.16
C TRP A 579 1.21 -3.87 -22.14
N ALA A 580 1.57 -3.28 -21.03
CA ALA A 580 1.69 -1.83 -20.86
C ALA A 580 3.08 -1.48 -20.35
N LEU A 581 3.75 -0.53 -21.01
CA LEU A 581 5.03 0.04 -20.59
C LEU A 581 4.81 1.46 -20.10
N SER A 582 5.52 1.87 -19.07
CA SER A 582 5.56 3.25 -18.63
C SER A 582 6.97 3.66 -18.23
N ALA A 583 7.31 4.90 -18.47
CA ALA A 583 8.58 5.50 -18.07
C ALA A 583 8.36 6.94 -17.63
N SER A 584 9.11 7.39 -16.64
CA SER A 584 9.19 8.79 -16.26
C SER A 584 10.61 9.20 -15.91
N ALA A 585 10.92 10.45 -16.18
CA ALA A 585 12.15 11.08 -15.76
C ALA A 585 11.84 12.48 -15.25
N SER A 586 12.48 12.90 -14.18
CA SER A 586 12.43 14.29 -13.72
C SER A 586 13.80 14.77 -13.28
N THR A 587 14.03 16.06 -13.45
CA THR A 587 15.22 16.75 -12.97
C THR A 587 14.87 18.18 -12.61
N GLY A 588 15.47 18.67 -11.55
CA GLY A 588 15.16 20.00 -11.06
C GLY A 588 16.00 20.45 -9.89
N GLN A 589 15.73 21.65 -9.50
CA GLN A 589 16.33 22.30 -8.35
C GLN A 589 15.27 22.43 -7.25
N ALA A 590 15.46 21.67 -6.17
CA ALA A 590 14.52 21.61 -5.06
C ALA A 590 14.66 22.83 -4.14
N ALA A 591 13.60 23.15 -3.43
CA ALA A 591 13.60 24.07 -2.31
C ALA A 591 14.60 23.64 -1.21
N PRO A 592 15.11 24.57 -0.40
CA PRO A 592 15.80 24.23 0.85
C PRO A 592 14.94 23.30 1.73
N ASP A 593 15.58 22.37 2.44
CA ASP A 593 14.88 21.45 3.35
C ASP A 593 14.52 22.18 4.66
N ASP A 594 13.29 22.64 4.74
CA ASP A 594 12.78 23.43 5.86
C ASP A 594 12.78 22.68 7.20
N SER A 595 12.76 21.35 7.20
CA SER A 595 12.83 20.53 8.41
C SER A 595 14.18 20.65 9.13
N ARG A 596 15.23 21.11 8.44
CA ARG A 596 16.59 21.30 8.97
C ARG A 596 16.91 22.73 9.35
N ILE A 597 16.05 23.68 8.95
CA ILE A 597 16.31 25.11 9.15
C ILE A 597 15.78 25.55 10.52
N TYR A 598 16.67 25.56 11.51
CA TYR A 598 16.48 26.12 12.84
C TYR A 598 17.85 26.47 13.45
N PRO A 599 17.99 27.62 14.13
CA PRO A 599 19.32 28.13 14.53
C PRO A 599 19.71 27.70 15.95
N CYS A 600 19.48 26.46 16.34
CA CYS A 600 19.79 25.94 17.66
C CYS A 600 20.21 24.48 17.65
N VAL A 601 20.55 23.96 18.81
CA VAL A 601 20.79 22.55 19.07
C VAL A 601 19.59 21.98 19.81
N LEU A 602 19.01 20.88 19.31
CA LEU A 602 17.91 20.15 19.90
C LEU A 602 18.41 18.86 20.56
N LEU A 603 18.01 18.61 21.78
CA LEU A 603 18.09 17.29 22.40
C LEU A 603 16.94 16.43 21.87
N ARG A 604 17.23 15.44 21.03
CA ARG A 604 16.21 14.57 20.40
C ARG A 604 15.86 13.35 21.22
N ASP A 605 16.83 12.84 21.96
CA ASP A 605 16.68 11.75 22.92
C ASP A 605 17.74 11.92 24.03
N TYR A 606 17.91 10.95 24.93
CA TYR A 606 18.80 11.02 26.08
C TYR A 606 20.27 11.35 25.74
N ARG A 607 20.72 11.24 24.51
CA ARG A 607 22.11 11.46 24.11
C ARG A 607 22.30 12.09 22.73
N THR A 608 21.26 12.18 21.92
CA THR A 608 21.37 12.72 20.57
C THR A 608 21.06 14.22 20.56
N LEU A 609 22.06 15.00 20.29
CA LEU A 609 21.96 16.43 20.01
C LEU A 609 21.95 16.63 18.50
N CYS A 610 21.08 17.47 17.98
CA CYS A 610 21.00 17.77 16.56
C CYS A 610 21.04 19.27 16.34
N ALA A 611 22.12 19.75 15.71
CA ALA A 611 22.23 21.13 15.29
C ALA A 611 21.48 21.33 13.98
N GLY A 612 20.61 22.34 13.94
CA GLY A 612 20.00 22.82 12.73
C GLY A 612 20.98 23.58 11.84
N THR A 613 20.48 24.09 10.74
CA THR A 613 21.22 24.96 9.82
C THR A 613 20.43 26.22 9.54
N SER A 614 21.11 27.30 9.19
CA SER A 614 20.49 28.49 8.61
C SER A 614 20.62 28.56 7.09
N SER A 615 21.27 27.57 6.48
CA SER A 615 21.54 27.55 5.03
C SER A 615 20.25 27.44 4.21
N LEU A 616 20.08 28.37 3.28
CA LEU A 616 19.00 28.42 2.30
C LEU A 616 19.39 27.83 0.94
N GLU A 617 20.48 27.06 0.89
CA GLU A 617 20.95 26.47 -0.35
C GLU A 617 20.03 25.39 -0.89
N GLN A 618 19.99 25.27 -2.21
CA GLN A 618 19.11 24.38 -2.94
C GLN A 618 19.78 23.07 -3.34
N ALA A 619 19.04 21.99 -3.30
CA ALA A 619 19.47 20.70 -3.78
C ALA A 619 19.10 20.50 -5.26
N TRP A 620 19.96 19.80 -6.01
CA TRP A 620 19.64 19.30 -7.34
C TRP A 620 19.23 17.84 -7.26
N HIS A 621 18.13 17.47 -7.94
CA HIS A 621 17.69 16.09 -8.02
C HIS A 621 17.44 15.63 -9.46
N THR A 622 17.66 14.36 -9.70
CA THR A 622 17.28 13.67 -10.93
C THR A 622 16.68 12.34 -10.54
N THR A 623 15.50 12.04 -11.05
CA THR A 623 14.83 10.76 -10.83
C THR A 623 14.44 10.13 -12.15
N PHE A 624 14.41 8.80 -12.20
CA PHE A 624 13.85 8.05 -13.29
C PHE A 624 13.03 6.87 -12.77
N SER A 625 12.01 6.49 -13.50
CA SER A 625 11.30 5.24 -13.27
C SER A 625 10.86 4.62 -14.59
N ALA A 626 10.84 3.29 -14.64
CA ALA A 626 10.31 2.52 -15.76
C ALA A 626 9.52 1.34 -15.20
N ALA A 627 8.41 0.99 -15.85
CA ALA A 627 7.66 -0.20 -15.50
C ALA A 627 7.11 -0.88 -16.74
N ALA A 628 7.16 -2.22 -16.73
CA ALA A 628 6.52 -3.10 -17.67
C ALA A 628 5.49 -3.94 -16.92
N ASN A 629 4.24 -3.90 -17.35
CA ASN A 629 3.15 -4.65 -16.74
C ASN A 629 2.57 -5.61 -17.79
N TYR A 630 2.46 -6.87 -17.39
CA TYR A 630 1.77 -7.91 -18.15
C TYR A 630 0.53 -8.35 -17.41
N LYS A 631 -0.59 -8.47 -18.10
CA LYS A 631 -1.84 -8.99 -17.57
C LYS A 631 -2.52 -9.92 -18.54
N ASN A 632 -2.87 -11.10 -18.08
CA ASN A 632 -3.76 -12.01 -18.78
C ASN A 632 -4.83 -12.50 -17.80
N PRO A 633 -5.96 -11.79 -17.66
CA PRO A 633 -7.01 -12.13 -16.71
C PRO A 633 -7.63 -13.50 -16.99
N LEU A 634 -7.68 -13.92 -18.26
CA LEU A 634 -8.29 -15.20 -18.65
C LEU A 634 -7.49 -16.40 -18.12
N ASP A 635 -6.16 -16.28 -18.13
CA ASP A 635 -5.26 -17.31 -17.60
C ASP A 635 -4.87 -17.04 -16.14
N GLY A 636 -5.39 -15.97 -15.54
CA GLY A 636 -5.04 -15.54 -14.18
C GLY A 636 -3.55 -15.24 -13.99
N LEU A 637 -2.85 -14.79 -15.04
CA LEU A 637 -1.42 -14.50 -15.03
C LEU A 637 -1.18 -12.99 -15.05
N PHE A 638 -0.50 -12.50 -14.01
CA PHE A 638 -0.08 -11.11 -13.87
C PHE A 638 1.40 -11.07 -13.57
N ALA A 639 2.12 -10.15 -14.20
CA ALA A 639 3.53 -9.90 -13.93
C ALA A 639 3.87 -8.42 -14.07
N TYR A 640 4.85 -7.97 -13.31
CA TYR A 640 5.38 -6.63 -13.43
C TYR A 640 6.90 -6.62 -13.27
N LEU A 641 7.52 -5.65 -13.89
CA LEU A 641 8.92 -5.28 -13.70
C LEU A 641 8.97 -3.77 -13.54
N MET A 642 9.59 -3.29 -12.47
CA MET A 642 9.72 -1.87 -12.16
C MET A 642 11.15 -1.55 -11.81
N ALA A 643 11.68 -0.49 -12.41
CA ALA A 643 12.96 0.11 -12.06
C ALA A 643 12.72 1.56 -11.63
N TRP A 644 13.38 1.97 -10.57
CA TRP A 644 13.36 3.33 -10.07
C TRP A 644 14.76 3.74 -9.65
N GLY A 645 15.11 5.01 -9.80
CA GLY A 645 16.37 5.52 -9.33
C GLY A 645 16.36 7.04 -9.14
N SER A 646 17.25 7.49 -8.27
CA SER A 646 17.47 8.91 -8.01
C SER A 646 18.96 9.20 -7.87
N ARG A 647 19.33 10.40 -8.29
CA ARG A 647 20.64 11.00 -8.03
C ARG A 647 20.42 12.42 -7.55
N ASN A 648 20.97 12.72 -6.37
CA ASN A 648 20.83 14.03 -5.77
C ASN A 648 22.21 14.65 -5.54
N ARG A 649 22.31 15.93 -5.81
CA ARG A 649 23.43 16.78 -5.37
C ARG A 649 22.90 17.68 -4.26
N LEU A 650 23.36 17.41 -3.05
CA LEU A 650 22.94 18.10 -1.84
C LEU A 650 23.99 19.14 -1.44
N PRO A 651 23.61 20.36 -1.07
CA PRO A 651 24.55 21.39 -0.66
C PRO A 651 25.13 21.13 0.73
N LEU A 652 24.43 20.35 1.53
CA LEU A 652 24.77 20.07 2.92
C LEU A 652 25.16 18.61 3.09
N LEU A 653 26.28 18.38 3.75
CA LEU A 653 26.76 17.06 4.16
C LEU A 653 26.40 16.83 5.61
N ALA A 654 25.73 15.73 5.93
CA ALA A 654 25.44 15.35 7.30
C ALA A 654 26.72 15.12 8.09
N THR A 655 26.75 15.64 9.31
CA THR A 655 27.88 15.48 10.23
C THR A 655 27.46 14.72 11.47
N GLN A 656 28.41 13.97 12.04
CA GLN A 656 28.23 13.26 13.30
C GLN A 656 29.56 13.28 14.06
N ARG A 657 29.50 13.63 15.34
CA ARG A 657 30.67 13.59 16.23
C ARG A 657 30.25 13.27 17.65
N PHE A 658 31.19 12.80 18.45
CA PHE A 658 30.99 12.62 19.89
C PHE A 658 31.46 13.82 20.68
N GLU A 659 30.62 14.34 21.55
CA GLU A 659 31.00 15.34 22.55
C GLU A 659 30.67 14.75 23.94
N GLY A 660 31.70 14.19 24.60
CA GLY A 660 31.47 13.41 25.82
C GLY A 660 30.57 12.24 25.59
N ASP A 661 29.41 12.20 26.26
CA ASP A 661 28.40 11.19 26.12
C ASP A 661 27.40 11.45 24.98
N TYR A 662 27.40 12.68 24.43
CA TYR A 662 26.47 13.06 23.39
C TYR A 662 26.97 12.70 22.01
N LEU A 663 26.04 12.24 21.20
CA LEU A 663 26.18 12.10 19.76
C LEU A 663 25.61 13.37 19.11
N VAL A 664 26.49 14.23 18.61
CA VAL A 664 26.09 15.51 18.01
C VAL A 664 26.01 15.34 16.50
N GLY A 665 24.79 15.41 15.99
CA GLY A 665 24.51 15.50 14.56
C GLY A 665 24.37 16.93 14.08
N GLY A 666 24.62 17.18 12.80
CA GLY A 666 24.49 18.50 12.21
C GLY A 666 24.73 18.50 10.71
N TRP A 667 25.06 19.66 10.17
CA TRP A 667 25.21 19.87 8.74
C TRP A 667 26.50 20.70 8.47
N ALA A 668 27.31 20.22 7.54
CA ALA A 668 28.44 21.00 7.01
C ALA A 668 28.03 21.55 5.63
N GLU A 669 28.40 22.78 5.36
CA GLU A 669 28.23 23.44 4.05
C GLU A 669 29.20 22.86 3.02
N GLN A 670 29.04 21.60 2.72
CA GLN A 670 29.83 20.83 1.77
C GLN A 670 28.90 20.06 0.83
N THR A 671 29.09 20.29 -0.45
CA THR A 671 28.32 19.56 -1.46
C THR A 671 28.59 18.05 -1.42
N THR A 672 27.55 17.29 -1.44
CA THR A 672 27.59 15.82 -1.48
C THR A 672 26.65 15.27 -2.56
N ASN A 673 27.01 14.10 -3.11
CA ASN A 673 26.16 13.37 -4.04
C ASN A 673 25.62 12.12 -3.36
N THR A 674 24.34 11.88 -3.53
CA THR A 674 23.69 10.62 -3.15
C THR A 674 23.06 9.98 -4.37
N SER A 675 23.05 8.66 -4.42
CA SER A 675 22.34 7.92 -5.44
C SER A 675 21.63 6.70 -4.86
N SER A 676 20.46 6.43 -5.38
CA SER A 676 19.73 5.19 -5.05
C SER A 676 19.02 4.66 -6.27
N TRP A 677 18.93 3.33 -6.37
CA TRP A 677 18.14 2.68 -7.40
C TRP A 677 17.57 1.37 -6.87
N GLN A 678 16.41 1.02 -7.38
CA GLN A 678 15.68 -0.19 -7.04
C GLN A 678 15.15 -0.86 -8.30
N LEU A 679 15.27 -2.17 -8.35
CA LEU A 679 14.61 -3.04 -9.31
C LEU A 679 13.64 -3.95 -8.57
N SER A 680 12.39 -3.98 -9.00
CA SER A 680 11.35 -4.84 -8.42
C SER A 680 10.66 -5.62 -9.52
N ALA A 681 10.43 -6.90 -9.30
CA ALA A 681 9.70 -7.77 -10.21
C ALA A 681 8.71 -8.61 -9.42
N GLY A 682 7.54 -8.84 -9.99
CA GLY A 682 6.56 -9.73 -9.40
C GLY A 682 5.82 -10.54 -10.47
N ILE A 683 5.43 -11.74 -10.10
CA ILE A 683 4.58 -12.61 -10.89
C ILE A 683 3.56 -13.28 -10.00
N SER A 684 2.32 -13.34 -10.45
CA SER A 684 1.27 -14.12 -9.80
C SER A 684 0.45 -14.89 -10.82
N LYS A 685 0.13 -16.13 -10.48
CA LYS A 685 -0.57 -17.07 -11.36
C LYS A 685 -1.65 -17.82 -10.59
N ASN A 686 -2.85 -17.90 -11.17
CA ASN A 686 -3.84 -18.88 -10.76
C ASN A 686 -3.43 -20.28 -11.17
N LEU A 687 -3.54 -21.21 -10.25
CA LEU A 687 -3.28 -22.63 -10.44
C LEU A 687 -4.63 -23.37 -10.43
N ASP A 688 -5.36 -23.33 -11.56
CA ASP A 688 -6.72 -23.84 -11.63
C ASP A 688 -6.82 -25.34 -11.29
N ALA A 689 -5.84 -26.14 -11.72
CA ALA A 689 -5.78 -27.56 -11.41
C ALA A 689 -5.60 -27.87 -9.91
N LEU A 690 -4.99 -26.95 -9.16
CA LEU A 690 -4.72 -27.06 -7.72
C LEU A 690 -5.65 -26.17 -6.89
N HIS A 691 -6.64 -25.54 -7.54
CA HIS A 691 -7.54 -24.57 -6.91
C HIS A 691 -6.81 -23.55 -6.03
N GLY A 692 -5.70 -23.02 -6.54
CA GLY A 692 -4.80 -22.19 -5.76
C GLY A 692 -4.22 -21.02 -6.54
N GLN A 693 -3.27 -20.36 -5.90
CA GLN A 693 -2.50 -19.25 -6.45
C GLN A 693 -1.05 -19.36 -6.01
N ALA A 694 -0.12 -19.07 -6.90
CA ALA A 694 1.29 -18.87 -6.58
C ALA A 694 1.73 -17.47 -6.98
N GLY A 695 2.67 -16.90 -6.24
CA GLY A 695 3.27 -15.61 -6.53
C GLY A 695 4.72 -15.56 -6.05
N LEU A 696 5.49 -14.71 -6.70
CA LEU A 696 6.86 -14.39 -6.32
C LEU A 696 7.07 -12.89 -6.53
N ASP A 697 7.49 -12.20 -5.49
CA ASP A 697 7.96 -10.83 -5.55
C ASP A 697 9.45 -10.81 -5.23
N ALA A 698 10.21 -10.03 -5.98
CA ALA A 698 11.63 -9.84 -5.81
C ALA A 698 11.97 -8.35 -5.91
N SER A 699 12.82 -7.86 -5.03
CA SER A 699 13.34 -6.50 -5.12
C SER A 699 14.81 -6.44 -4.77
N PHE A 700 15.53 -5.61 -5.50
CA PHE A 700 16.92 -5.28 -5.22
C PHE A 700 17.06 -3.76 -5.13
N MET A 701 17.63 -3.26 -4.06
CA MET A 701 17.88 -1.85 -3.82
C MET A 701 19.38 -1.62 -3.59
N ASN A 702 19.92 -0.54 -4.13
CA ASN A 702 21.25 -0.02 -3.83
C ASN A 702 21.15 1.46 -3.50
N ALA A 703 21.82 1.88 -2.43
CA ALA A 703 21.92 3.29 -2.04
C ALA A 703 23.37 3.62 -1.70
N ASP A 704 23.88 4.69 -2.32
CA ASP A 704 25.20 5.25 -2.08
C ASP A 704 25.05 6.63 -1.47
N ALA A 705 25.72 6.86 -0.34
CA ALA A 705 25.74 8.13 0.35
C ALA A 705 27.06 8.31 1.11
N GLN A 706 27.23 9.47 1.73
CA GLN A 706 28.38 9.76 2.58
C GLN A 706 27.97 10.71 3.70
N MET A 707 28.74 10.70 4.77
CA MET A 707 28.60 11.64 5.89
C MET A 707 29.98 12.01 6.44
N LEU A 708 30.02 13.06 7.22
CA LEU A 708 31.22 13.50 7.95
C LEU A 708 31.14 12.90 9.35
N GLN A 709 32.10 12.03 9.70
CA GLN A 709 32.19 11.45 11.03
C GLN A 709 33.51 11.84 11.67
N GLU A 710 33.47 12.42 12.83
CA GLU A 710 34.67 12.95 13.51
C GLU A 710 35.56 13.80 12.57
N GLY A 711 34.95 14.61 11.69
CA GLY A 711 35.68 15.40 10.69
C GLY A 711 36.15 14.64 9.45
N SER A 712 36.06 13.31 9.44
CA SER A 712 36.47 12.48 8.32
C SER A 712 35.26 12.14 7.42
N ARG A 713 35.45 12.22 6.10
CA ARG A 713 34.40 11.86 5.13
C ARG A 713 34.32 10.35 4.98
N MET A 714 33.16 9.80 5.28
CA MET A 714 32.88 8.36 5.29
C MET A 714 31.85 8.02 4.21
N PRO A 715 32.26 7.58 3.00
CA PRO A 715 31.35 7.03 2.01
C PRO A 715 30.83 5.66 2.44
N TYR A 716 29.53 5.42 2.23
CA TYR A 716 28.92 4.10 2.49
C TYR A 716 27.92 3.70 1.42
N ARG A 717 27.75 2.39 1.29
CA ARG A 717 26.81 1.76 0.35
C ARG A 717 25.96 0.75 1.09
N ASN A 718 24.66 0.85 0.90
CA ASN A 718 23.69 -0.11 1.40
C ASN A 718 23.02 -0.85 0.23
N ARG A 719 22.99 -2.19 0.30
CA ARG A 719 22.33 -3.06 -0.68
C ARG A 719 21.36 -3.98 0.03
N THR A 720 20.17 -4.10 -0.51
CA THR A 720 19.16 -5.02 0.01
C THR A 720 18.54 -5.82 -1.13
N LEU A 721 18.56 -7.15 -0.99
CA LEU A 721 17.80 -8.07 -1.84
C LEU A 721 16.68 -8.66 -1.00
N THR A 722 15.45 -8.60 -1.51
CA THR A 722 14.29 -9.24 -0.88
C THR A 722 13.65 -10.20 -1.88
N LEU A 723 13.33 -11.43 -1.45
CA LEU A 723 12.60 -12.43 -2.20
C LEU A 723 11.40 -12.90 -1.39
N SER A 724 10.21 -12.82 -1.95
CA SER A 724 8.96 -13.12 -1.24
C SER A 724 8.05 -14.06 -2.03
N PRO A 725 8.38 -15.37 -2.11
CA PRO A 725 7.47 -16.36 -2.67
C PRO A 725 6.27 -16.57 -1.75
N ARG A 726 5.11 -16.76 -2.37
CA ARG A 726 3.85 -17.09 -1.70
C ARG A 726 3.09 -18.13 -2.49
N ILE A 727 2.44 -19.03 -1.80
CA ILE A 727 1.60 -20.04 -2.41
C ILE A 727 0.39 -20.31 -1.50
N ASN A 728 -0.78 -20.40 -2.10
CA ASN A 728 -2.02 -20.79 -1.45
C ASN A 728 -2.64 -21.91 -2.26
N LEU A 729 -2.83 -23.06 -1.65
CA LEU A 729 -3.34 -24.27 -2.31
C LEU A 729 -4.48 -24.88 -1.51
N ARG A 730 -5.52 -25.29 -2.21
CA ARG A 730 -6.59 -26.11 -1.68
C ARG A 730 -6.38 -27.56 -2.10
N PHE A 731 -5.74 -28.34 -1.24
CA PHE A 731 -5.48 -29.77 -1.49
C PHE A 731 -6.75 -30.61 -1.53
N ALA A 732 -7.75 -30.26 -0.73
CA ALA A 732 -9.08 -30.85 -0.70
C ALA A 732 -10.11 -29.78 -0.33
N ARG A 733 -11.40 -30.07 -0.44
CA ARG A 733 -12.47 -29.15 -0.04
C ARG A 733 -12.38 -28.72 1.44
N TRP A 734 -11.71 -29.52 2.27
CA TRP A 734 -11.57 -29.33 3.70
C TRP A 734 -10.15 -29.02 4.14
N ILE A 735 -9.17 -28.96 3.23
CA ILE A 735 -7.75 -28.60 3.54
C ILE A 735 -7.30 -27.46 2.64
N ASN A 736 -6.95 -26.34 3.24
CA ASN A 736 -6.24 -25.23 2.60
C ASN A 736 -4.90 -25.04 3.29
N ALA A 737 -3.85 -24.78 2.54
CA ALA A 737 -2.53 -24.40 3.07
C ALA A 737 -2.01 -23.16 2.37
N GLU A 738 -1.54 -22.22 3.16
CA GLU A 738 -0.90 -21.00 2.73
C GLU A 738 0.54 -20.99 3.26
N TYR A 739 1.49 -20.81 2.36
CA TYR A 739 2.89 -20.64 2.69
C TYR A 739 3.39 -19.31 2.15
N ARG A 740 4.16 -18.58 2.98
CA ARG A 740 4.87 -17.37 2.63
C ARG A 740 6.28 -17.44 3.17
N LEU A 741 7.22 -17.00 2.37
CA LEU A 741 8.60 -16.76 2.77
C LEU A 741 8.93 -15.30 2.44
N ASN A 742 9.67 -14.64 3.30
CA ASN A 742 10.30 -13.35 3.03
C ASN A 742 11.78 -13.50 3.37
N TYR A 743 12.60 -13.66 2.35
CA TYR A 743 14.05 -13.73 2.49
C TYR A 743 14.65 -12.36 2.23
N ARG A 744 15.52 -11.91 3.11
CA ARG A 744 16.23 -10.63 2.99
C ARG A 744 17.73 -10.83 3.13
N TYR A 745 18.47 -10.28 2.19
CA TYR A 745 19.91 -10.11 2.27
C TYR A 745 20.21 -8.62 2.31
N THR A 746 20.92 -8.14 3.34
CA THR A 746 21.33 -6.74 3.49
C THR A 746 22.83 -6.68 3.62
N GLN A 747 23.46 -5.77 2.87
CA GLN A 747 24.89 -5.53 2.89
C GLN A 747 25.17 -4.04 3.11
N LEU A 748 25.95 -3.74 4.11
CA LEU A 748 26.52 -2.41 4.36
C LEU A 748 28.01 -2.46 4.07
N LYS A 749 28.48 -1.60 3.16
CA LYS A 749 29.89 -1.40 2.87
C LYS A 749 30.28 0.02 3.23
N ILE A 750 31.25 0.19 4.09
CA ILE A 750 31.82 1.49 4.51
C ILE A 750 33.24 1.54 3.98
N GLU A 751 33.59 2.62 3.29
CA GLU A 751 34.95 2.81 2.79
C GLU A 751 35.94 2.99 3.96
N GLY A 752 36.99 2.18 3.96
CA GLY A 752 37.97 2.13 5.06
C GLY A 752 37.65 1.22 6.23
N SER A 753 36.37 0.85 6.44
CA SER A 753 35.97 -0.01 7.58
C SER A 753 35.48 -1.40 7.18
N GLY A 754 35.35 -1.69 5.86
CA GLY A 754 35.01 -3.01 5.36
C GLY A 754 33.58 -3.21 4.93
N THR A 755 33.13 -4.48 4.91
CA THR A 755 31.80 -4.88 4.47
C THR A 755 31.17 -5.78 5.50
N SER A 756 29.93 -5.46 5.89
CA SER A 756 29.10 -6.29 6.74
C SER A 756 27.86 -6.74 5.96
N ALA A 757 27.52 -8.02 6.06
CA ALA A 757 26.35 -8.57 5.36
C ALA A 757 25.56 -9.48 6.29
N ARG A 758 24.24 -9.48 6.15
CA ARG A 758 23.33 -10.30 6.98
C ARG A 758 22.21 -10.89 6.15
N HIS A 759 21.86 -12.10 6.55
CA HIS A 759 20.73 -12.85 6.00
C HIS A 759 19.62 -12.93 7.05
N ALA A 760 18.39 -12.74 6.59
CA ALA A 760 17.20 -12.97 7.39
C ALA A 760 16.16 -13.70 6.54
N ALA A 761 15.40 -14.58 7.15
CA ALA A 761 14.31 -15.30 6.48
C ALA A 761 13.13 -15.48 7.44
N ASP A 762 11.97 -14.99 7.03
CA ASP A 762 10.73 -15.12 7.76
C ASP A 762 9.82 -16.06 6.98
N GLN A 763 9.45 -17.19 7.56
CA GLN A 763 8.59 -18.19 6.93
C GLN A 763 7.33 -18.34 7.74
N ARG A 764 6.19 -18.43 7.06
CA ARG A 764 4.90 -18.69 7.68
C ARG A 764 4.14 -19.73 6.89
N LEU A 765 3.74 -20.79 7.58
CA LEU A 765 2.85 -21.82 7.08
C LEU A 765 1.54 -21.78 7.88
N THR A 766 0.42 -21.57 7.20
CA THR A 766 -0.90 -21.65 7.79
C THR A 766 -1.66 -22.79 7.13
N VAL A 767 -2.11 -23.76 7.94
CA VAL A 767 -2.97 -24.85 7.50
C VAL A 767 -4.35 -24.68 8.11
N SER A 768 -5.35 -24.61 7.25
CA SER A 768 -6.75 -24.52 7.66
C SER A 768 -7.47 -25.81 7.31
N LEU A 769 -8.04 -26.43 8.30
CA LEU A 769 -8.83 -27.66 8.20
C LEU A 769 -10.29 -27.32 8.44
N SER A 770 -11.18 -27.68 7.51
CA SER A 770 -12.62 -27.46 7.62
C SER A 770 -13.33 -28.82 7.48
N PRO A 771 -13.26 -29.70 8.50
CA PRO A 771 -13.85 -31.05 8.42
C PRO A 771 -15.35 -31.01 8.14
N THR A 772 -15.99 -29.93 8.57
CA THR A 772 -17.38 -29.57 8.23
C THR A 772 -17.45 -28.11 7.85
N GLU A 773 -18.53 -27.66 7.25
CA GLU A 773 -18.76 -26.22 6.94
C GLU A 773 -18.86 -25.34 8.19
N ARG A 774 -19.04 -25.96 9.35
CA ARG A 774 -19.21 -25.28 10.65
C ARG A 774 -17.96 -25.26 11.51
N LEU A 775 -17.06 -26.23 11.36
CA LEU A 775 -15.85 -26.37 12.19
C LEU A 775 -14.62 -26.04 11.36
N ILE A 776 -13.86 -25.08 11.84
CA ILE A 776 -12.60 -24.64 11.23
C ILE A 776 -11.51 -24.71 12.27
N ILE A 777 -10.44 -25.42 11.95
CA ILE A 777 -9.23 -25.50 12.74
C ILE A 777 -8.12 -24.84 11.93
N ARG A 778 -7.42 -23.90 12.51
CA ARG A 778 -6.29 -23.22 11.87
C ARG A 778 -5.05 -23.42 12.72
N LEU A 779 -3.99 -23.90 12.07
CA LEU A 779 -2.66 -24.06 12.65
C LEU A 779 -1.72 -23.13 11.88
N THR A 780 -0.94 -22.35 12.60
CA THR A 780 0.04 -21.43 12.02
C THR A 780 1.40 -21.72 12.66
N GLY A 781 2.39 -22.02 11.82
CA GLY A 781 3.79 -22.09 12.21
C GLY A 781 4.56 -20.94 11.59
N GLU A 782 5.40 -20.29 12.39
CA GLU A 782 6.28 -19.22 11.93
C GLU A 782 7.71 -19.59 12.30
N HIS A 783 8.61 -19.42 11.36
CA HIS A 783 10.03 -19.59 11.57
C HIS A 783 10.78 -18.36 11.13
N TYR A 784 11.55 -17.78 12.01
CA TYR A 784 12.40 -16.63 11.79
C TYR A 784 13.85 -17.05 11.91
N TYR A 785 14.60 -16.84 10.85
CA TYR A 785 16.06 -16.97 10.82
C TYR A 785 16.67 -15.59 10.72
N THR A 786 17.64 -15.28 11.58
CA THR A 786 18.37 -14.01 11.52
C THR A 786 19.84 -14.26 11.82
N GLN A 787 20.69 -13.79 10.93
CA GLN A 787 22.13 -13.73 11.16
C GLN A 787 22.45 -12.47 11.96
N LEU A 788 22.99 -12.61 13.17
CA LEU A 788 23.34 -11.51 14.06
C LEU A 788 24.76 -11.00 13.82
N SER A 789 25.68 -11.91 13.52
CA SER A 789 27.08 -11.59 13.16
C SER A 789 27.56 -12.60 12.11
N ASP A 790 28.82 -12.51 11.72
CA ASP A 790 29.41 -13.47 10.77
C ASP A 790 29.47 -14.91 11.34
N THR A 791 29.47 -15.03 12.68
CA THR A 791 29.59 -16.29 13.39
C THR A 791 28.34 -16.68 14.20
N GLN A 792 27.35 -15.79 14.29
CA GLN A 792 26.17 -16.00 15.12
C GLN A 792 24.89 -15.85 14.32
N SER A 793 24.01 -16.83 14.47
CA SER A 793 22.64 -16.77 13.95
C SER A 793 21.64 -17.19 15.01
N LYS A 794 20.40 -16.78 14.85
CA LYS A 794 19.29 -17.15 15.72
C LYS A 794 18.12 -17.67 14.91
N HIS A 795 17.46 -18.64 15.48
CA HIS A 795 16.19 -19.18 15.00
C HIS A 795 15.12 -18.92 16.05
N LEU A 796 13.96 -18.49 15.61
CA LEU A 796 12.77 -18.37 16.44
C LEU A 796 11.67 -19.17 15.77
N LEU A 797 11.04 -20.06 16.52
CA LEU A 797 9.87 -20.82 16.09
C LEU A 797 8.67 -20.38 16.91
N LEU A 798 7.59 -20.02 16.26
CA LEU A 798 6.32 -19.69 16.90
C LEU A 798 5.23 -20.59 16.32
N ALA A 799 4.30 -21.00 17.16
CA ALA A 799 3.17 -21.81 16.74
C ALA A 799 1.88 -21.28 17.38
N ASP A 800 0.82 -21.19 16.57
CA ASP A 800 -0.51 -20.85 17.01
C ASP A 800 -1.51 -21.89 16.57
N ALA A 801 -2.55 -22.06 17.35
CA ALA A 801 -3.70 -22.87 17.01
C ALA A 801 -4.98 -22.09 17.28
N SER A 802 -5.95 -22.20 16.41
CA SER A 802 -7.30 -21.68 16.65
C SER A 802 -8.36 -22.63 16.15
N VAL A 803 -9.45 -22.67 16.88
CA VAL A 803 -10.66 -23.43 16.52
C VAL A 803 -11.81 -22.47 16.46
N SER A 804 -12.59 -22.52 15.40
CA SER A 804 -13.81 -21.71 15.23
C SER A 804 -14.97 -22.64 14.90
N TRP A 805 -16.07 -22.48 15.61
CA TRP A 805 -17.28 -23.27 15.43
C TRP A 805 -18.49 -22.37 15.17
N LYS A 806 -19.07 -22.49 13.98
CA LYS A 806 -20.28 -21.77 13.56
C LYS A 806 -21.54 -22.45 14.12
N ILE A 807 -22.29 -21.74 14.94
CA ILE A 807 -23.57 -22.16 15.47
C ILE A 807 -24.67 -21.45 14.69
N GLY A 808 -25.23 -22.16 13.70
CA GLY A 808 -26.17 -21.56 12.75
C GLY A 808 -25.45 -20.55 11.82
N GLU A 809 -26.21 -19.55 11.36
CA GLU A 809 -25.69 -18.54 10.41
C GLU A 809 -25.11 -17.30 11.09
N ARG A 810 -25.49 -17.03 12.32
CA ARG A 810 -25.22 -15.75 13.02
C ARG A 810 -24.15 -15.86 14.09
N TRP A 811 -23.96 -17.00 14.72
CA TRP A 811 -23.04 -17.16 15.84
C TRP A 811 -21.82 -17.98 15.46
N GLU A 812 -20.68 -17.55 15.96
CA GLU A 812 -19.42 -18.27 15.89
C GLU A 812 -18.70 -18.21 17.23
N LEU A 813 -18.34 -19.35 17.78
CA LEU A 813 -17.47 -19.49 18.94
C LEU A 813 -16.03 -19.74 18.44
N SER A 814 -15.06 -19.19 19.14
CA SER A 814 -13.64 -19.38 18.84
C SER A 814 -12.83 -19.63 20.09
N ALA A 815 -11.80 -20.47 19.94
CA ALA A 815 -10.73 -20.63 20.92
C ALA A 815 -9.42 -20.38 20.20
N THR A 816 -8.53 -19.60 20.78
CA THR A 816 -7.22 -19.27 20.21
C THR A 816 -6.15 -19.47 21.27
N ALA A 817 -5.09 -20.15 20.85
CA ALA A 817 -3.86 -20.31 21.61
C ALA A 817 -2.71 -19.78 20.74
N ALA A 818 -2.06 -18.70 21.18
CA ALA A 818 -0.95 -18.08 20.49
C ALA A 818 0.37 -18.36 21.24
N ASN A 819 1.46 -18.38 20.48
CA ASN A 819 2.79 -18.65 20.99
C ASN A 819 2.87 -19.93 21.84
N LEU A 820 2.36 -21.05 21.32
CA LEU A 820 2.29 -22.35 22.02
C LEU A 820 3.65 -22.84 22.49
N LEU A 821 4.73 -22.48 21.79
CA LEU A 821 6.09 -22.87 22.14
C LEU A 821 6.65 -22.05 23.30
N GLY A 822 6.04 -20.93 23.66
CA GLY A 822 6.39 -20.12 24.82
C GLY A 822 7.67 -19.32 24.68
N GLU A 823 8.00 -18.94 23.48
CA GLU A 823 9.14 -18.05 23.20
C GLU A 823 8.91 -16.67 23.80
N THR A 824 9.94 -16.02 24.32
CA THR A 824 9.81 -14.74 25.04
C THR A 824 10.55 -13.58 24.38
N ALA A 825 11.41 -13.84 23.41
CA ALA A 825 12.22 -12.81 22.77
C ALA A 825 12.55 -13.14 21.30
N TYR A 826 12.65 -12.11 20.52
CA TYR A 826 13.13 -12.11 19.13
C TYR A 826 14.45 -11.36 19.01
N ALA A 827 15.43 -11.95 18.33
CA ALA A 827 16.71 -11.32 18.06
C ALA A 827 16.88 -11.02 16.57
N TYR A 828 17.40 -9.83 16.26
CA TYR A 828 17.60 -9.38 14.87
C TYR A 828 18.75 -8.38 14.78
N THR A 829 19.20 -8.06 13.56
CA THR A 829 20.25 -7.08 13.30
C THR A 829 19.69 -5.95 12.44
N LEU A 830 19.98 -4.72 12.83
CA LEU A 830 19.72 -3.53 12.05
C LEU A 830 21.03 -2.92 11.56
N PHE A 831 21.03 -2.39 10.34
CA PHE A 831 22.08 -1.55 9.80
C PHE A 831 21.56 -0.13 9.65
N ASP A 832 22.34 0.82 10.13
CA ASP A 832 22.21 2.25 9.87
C ASP A 832 23.42 2.72 9.05
N ALA A 833 23.51 4.02 8.76
CA ALA A 833 24.55 4.59 7.88
C ALA A 833 25.97 4.11 8.23
N LEU A 834 26.39 4.24 9.48
CA LEU A 834 27.71 3.87 9.98
C LEU A 834 27.63 2.98 11.24
N SER A 835 26.60 2.19 11.40
CA SER A 835 26.48 1.33 12.55
C SER A 835 25.75 0.01 12.26
N SER A 836 26.01 -0.97 13.12
CA SER A 836 25.32 -2.26 13.16
C SER A 836 24.83 -2.54 14.57
N SER A 837 23.56 -2.81 14.74
CA SER A 837 22.94 -3.07 16.03
C SER A 837 22.39 -4.50 16.09
N SER A 838 22.92 -5.32 16.99
CA SER A 838 22.31 -6.61 17.34
C SER A 838 21.26 -6.37 18.42
N CYS A 839 20.04 -6.61 18.08
CA CYS A 839 18.87 -6.26 18.88
C CYS A 839 18.19 -7.50 19.46
N ARG A 840 17.62 -7.38 20.66
CA ARG A 840 16.73 -8.33 21.30
C ARG A 840 15.46 -7.61 21.74
N TYR A 841 14.32 -8.11 21.34
CA TYR A 841 13.00 -7.55 21.62
C TYR A 841 12.14 -8.59 22.35
N ALA A 842 11.51 -8.20 23.46
CA ALA A 842 10.55 -9.04 24.14
C ALA A 842 9.28 -9.22 23.31
N ILE A 843 8.81 -10.44 23.19
CA ILE A 843 7.57 -10.77 22.46
C ILE A 843 6.49 -11.25 23.42
N ARG A 844 5.25 -11.21 22.95
CA ARG A 844 4.08 -11.66 23.74
C ARG A 844 4.25 -13.10 24.17
N PRO A 845 3.99 -13.42 25.45
CA PRO A 845 4.05 -14.78 25.96
C PRO A 845 2.92 -15.65 25.39
N ARG A 846 2.69 -16.81 26.00
CA ARG A 846 1.55 -17.67 25.65
C ARG A 846 0.25 -16.97 25.97
N ASP A 847 -0.61 -16.82 24.97
CA ASP A 847 -1.92 -16.24 25.11
C ASP A 847 -3.00 -17.29 24.81
N LEU A 848 -3.95 -17.46 25.70
CA LEU A 848 -5.10 -18.35 25.50
C LEU A 848 -6.39 -17.55 25.74
N TYR A 849 -7.30 -17.54 24.76
CA TYR A 849 -8.57 -16.84 24.89
C TYR A 849 -9.70 -17.51 24.11
N LEU A 850 -10.90 -17.34 24.65
CA LEU A 850 -12.15 -17.79 24.08
C LEU A 850 -12.96 -16.58 23.60
N GLY A 851 -13.60 -16.71 22.46
CA GLY A 851 -14.35 -15.62 21.86
C GLY A 851 -15.70 -16.06 21.30
N ALA A 852 -16.61 -15.12 21.25
CA ALA A 852 -17.88 -15.26 20.55
C ALA A 852 -18.05 -14.12 19.55
N THR A 853 -18.57 -14.43 18.37
CA THR A 853 -18.89 -13.47 17.32
C THR A 853 -20.36 -13.63 16.94
N TRP A 854 -21.07 -12.52 16.92
CA TRP A 854 -22.46 -12.47 16.45
C TRP A 854 -22.57 -11.56 15.23
N ARG A 855 -23.27 -12.04 14.20
CA ARG A 855 -23.54 -11.30 12.94
C ARG A 855 -25.04 -11.05 12.82
N PHE A 856 -25.41 -9.87 12.38
CA PHE A 856 -26.82 -9.45 12.23
C PHE A 856 -27.06 -8.72 10.92
#